data_51cbebf72d21044a2a1a72c9262e7ae8
#
_entry.id   51cbebf72d21044a2a1a72c9262e7ae8
#
_cell.length_a   1.000
_cell.length_b   1.000
_cell.length_c   1.000
_cell.angle_alpha   90.00
_cell.angle_beta   90.00
_cell.angle_gamma   90.00
#
_symmetry.space_group_name_H-M   'P 1'
#
loop_
_entity.id
_entity.type
_entity.pdbx_description
1 polymer ?
#
loop_
_entity_poly.entity_id
_entity_poly.type
_entity_poly.pdbx_seq_one_letter_code
_entity_poly.pdbx_strand_id
1 'polypeptide(L)'
;MKNLKFGMLSLASLPGALCAQEAVSENPKQSTRPNVVIIYADDLGYGDLGCYGAVGVETPNVDRLSDNGLRFTNAHAVASTSTPSRYSLLTGEYPWRKSGTDVAAGDAAMIISPDQYTVADVFKEAGYTTAAFGKWHLGLGAQTGKQDWNKPITPALADIGFDYSYIMAATADRVPCVFIENGSVANYDSSAPIYVSYNKNFDGEPTGKDNPELLYNLKSSHGHDYSIVNGIGRIGYMKGGGKALWKDEDIADSITLHAVDFIKENSDTPFFMYFATNDVHVPRFPHSRFRGTSQMGLRGDAIVQFDWSVGEIVRTLEEQGLLDNTLIILSSDNGPVLDDGYVDQAEELVGEHSPTGGLRGGKYSAYEGGTRVPFIVHWPAVIKASAVKDELVSQIDFLDVMACVAGVARGESLSPDGHPSQVTTWLGQEGEGRPYAIGMAQNHTLTLRTPVWKYIEPKGGAAMIPWGPKIETGYSTSPQIFMSVDGEYDETRNRAGEYSSVVENLEEELEHIRNGTCGEVNIMTKAGETIDLTVYFGPLEGAIVSGDFIDGNATDLCKIRIKSDATDGSHIGVLALADGTIHTFAVVIGESYYGAYHINYNGKPLFIAYNTTHDNSKNEGYKLISPDHSNSSAPGDEIVMVRPMGDGYTLSMQGKVLKEPKLSGWGHIMFSDNEAEAGKYIFEETSTFGIYKIRSTSEGVNYVNVYKEHGVVGNDKSVKAGLATYTIESVESLPVTLPVGGTATICFPFNVVIPDGVCAYDATASNVTFDGVINAYTCTMTPIASSGDILKCGTPAVINGNEGVVEFPITTVIHGARNSLPQSLLKGNYVSQELAQGDATKRYILVSQNDKVAFSAFDGTANVKANQCWLECEIFGASELVLCFDESMGIHDTPLDWRVDNKAVYNIAGQQLSEPQTGVNIVGNKKVLVQ
;
A
#
# COMPACT_ATOMS: atom_id res chain seq x y z
N MET A 1 -30.20 33.25 -39.30
CA MET A 1 -30.08 32.06 -40.13
C MET A 1 -28.67 32.02 -40.73
N LYS A 2 -27.78 31.23 -40.15
CA LYS A 2 -26.61 30.64 -40.78
C LYS A 2 -26.07 29.57 -39.82
N ASN A 3 -26.17 28.34 -40.29
CA ASN A 3 -25.78 27.13 -39.57
C ASN A 3 -24.27 27.11 -39.25
N LEU A 4 -23.88 26.94 -38.01
CA LEU A 4 -22.57 26.46 -37.64
C LEU A 4 -22.71 24.94 -37.40
N LYS A 5 -22.10 24.17 -38.28
CA LYS A 5 -21.87 22.74 -38.04
C LYS A 5 -20.70 22.60 -37.07
N PHE A 6 -20.98 22.08 -35.90
CA PHE A 6 -19.94 21.51 -35.02
C PHE A 6 -19.48 20.17 -35.61
N GLY A 7 -18.24 20.15 -36.06
CA GLY A 7 -17.54 18.91 -36.37
C GLY A 7 -17.06 18.28 -35.05
N MET A 8 -17.60 17.13 -34.70
CA MET A 8 -16.98 16.26 -33.70
C MET A 8 -15.64 15.75 -34.23
N LEU A 9 -14.54 16.25 -33.68
CA LEU A 9 -13.27 15.53 -33.72
C LEU A 9 -13.30 14.53 -32.56
N SER A 10 -13.39 13.27 -32.88
CA SER A 10 -13.11 12.19 -31.95
C SER A 10 -11.59 12.16 -31.72
N LEU A 11 -11.13 12.69 -30.60
CA LEU A 11 -9.79 12.37 -30.11
C LEU A 11 -9.89 11.01 -29.39
N ALA A 12 -9.46 9.98 -30.08
CA ALA A 12 -9.05 8.74 -29.43
C ALA A 12 -7.61 8.99 -28.91
N SER A 13 -7.47 9.33 -27.65
CA SER A 13 -6.17 9.49 -26.99
C SER A 13 -5.85 8.20 -26.26
N LEU A 14 -4.82 7.52 -26.71
CA LEU A 14 -4.17 6.39 -26.03
C LEU A 14 -3.13 6.96 -25.04
N PRO A 15 -3.09 6.60 -23.77
CA PRO A 15 -2.00 6.93 -22.86
C PRO A 15 -0.66 6.33 -23.31
N GLY A 16 -0.69 5.23 -24.05
CA GLY A 16 0.52 4.64 -24.67
C GLY A 16 1.09 5.41 -25.85
N ALA A 17 0.43 6.49 -26.33
CA ALA A 17 0.93 7.28 -27.46
C ALA A 17 1.75 8.52 -27.03
N LEU A 18 1.83 8.84 -25.73
CA LEU A 18 2.61 9.99 -25.27
C LEU A 18 4.12 9.76 -25.22
N CYS A 19 4.54 8.51 -25.16
CA CYS A 19 5.98 8.17 -25.27
C CYS A 19 6.52 8.21 -26.70
N ALA A 20 5.68 8.45 -27.72
CA ALA A 20 6.08 8.43 -29.13
C ALA A 20 5.42 9.54 -29.97
N GLN A 21 5.23 10.74 -29.42
CA GLN A 21 5.05 11.88 -30.32
C GLN A 21 6.40 12.21 -30.96
N GLU A 22 6.53 11.92 -32.27
CA GLU A 22 7.64 12.39 -33.08
C GLU A 22 7.75 13.90 -32.94
N ALA A 23 8.65 14.38 -32.10
CA ALA A 23 9.16 15.73 -32.17
C ALA A 23 9.94 15.80 -33.50
N VAL A 24 9.34 16.38 -34.53
CA VAL A 24 10.02 16.66 -35.79
C VAL A 24 11.13 17.66 -35.46
N SER A 25 12.30 17.15 -35.16
CA SER A 25 13.53 17.94 -35.03
C SER A 25 13.99 18.35 -36.43
N GLU A 26 14.11 19.64 -36.71
CA GLU A 26 14.71 20.15 -37.92
C GLU A 26 16.22 19.88 -37.97
N ASN A 27 16.80 19.25 -36.97
CA ASN A 27 18.20 18.91 -36.84
C ASN A 27 18.45 17.40 -37.02
N PRO A 28 19.02 16.93 -38.13
CA PRO A 28 19.17 15.51 -38.46
C PRO A 28 20.11 14.72 -37.52
N LYS A 29 20.69 15.35 -36.48
CA LYS A 29 21.59 14.73 -35.52
C LYS A 29 20.95 14.40 -34.17
N GLN A 30 19.73 14.85 -33.89
CA GLN A 30 19.13 14.66 -32.59
C GLN A 30 18.27 13.37 -32.56
N SER A 31 18.51 12.50 -31.59
CA SER A 31 17.66 11.36 -31.29
C SER A 31 16.21 11.82 -31.01
N THR A 32 15.21 11.05 -31.42
CA THR A 32 13.81 11.27 -31.05
C THR A 32 13.55 10.97 -29.57
N ARG A 33 14.47 10.24 -28.92
CA ARG A 33 14.40 9.88 -27.49
C ARG A 33 15.07 10.97 -26.66
N PRO A 34 14.48 11.37 -25.51
CA PRO A 34 15.09 12.36 -24.63
C PRO A 34 16.35 11.80 -23.96
N ASN A 35 17.29 12.66 -23.61
CA ASN A 35 18.23 12.34 -22.55
C ASN A 35 17.52 12.49 -21.19
N VAL A 36 17.99 11.77 -20.18
CA VAL A 36 17.45 11.85 -18.83
C VAL A 36 18.56 12.07 -17.83
N VAL A 37 18.45 13.13 -17.05
CA VAL A 37 19.40 13.51 -16.01
C VAL A 37 18.67 13.64 -14.68
N ILE A 38 19.10 12.84 -13.69
CA ILE A 38 18.62 12.95 -12.32
C ILE A 38 19.71 13.66 -11.53
N ILE A 39 19.39 14.85 -11.02
CA ILE A 39 20.24 15.59 -10.08
C ILE A 39 19.70 15.30 -8.67
N TYR A 40 20.45 14.51 -7.93
CA TYR A 40 20.02 13.99 -6.63
C TYR A 40 20.93 14.48 -5.51
N ALA A 41 20.45 15.51 -4.79
CA ALA A 41 21.19 16.12 -3.71
C ALA A 41 21.23 15.23 -2.45
N ASP A 42 22.11 15.57 -1.52
CA ASP A 42 22.32 14.89 -0.26
C ASP A 42 22.02 15.82 0.91
N ASP A 43 21.04 15.49 1.76
CA ASP A 43 20.60 16.30 2.90
C ASP A 43 20.12 17.72 2.52
N LEU A 44 19.72 17.95 1.28
CA LEU A 44 19.21 19.24 0.83
C LEU A 44 17.75 19.38 1.29
N GLY A 45 17.51 20.39 2.11
CA GLY A 45 16.20 20.61 2.68
C GLY A 45 15.20 21.25 1.73
N TYR A 46 13.92 21.12 2.04
CA TYR A 46 12.84 21.73 1.28
C TYR A 46 13.02 23.25 1.10
N GLY A 47 13.52 23.96 2.12
CA GLY A 47 13.70 25.40 2.10
C GLY A 47 15.08 25.88 1.63
N ASP A 48 16.00 25.01 1.20
CA ASP A 48 17.39 25.37 0.93
C ASP A 48 17.64 26.05 -0.44
N LEU A 49 16.64 26.10 -1.31
CA LEU A 49 16.73 26.67 -2.65
C LEU A 49 15.97 27.99 -2.77
N GLY A 50 16.45 28.91 -3.59
CA GLY A 50 15.82 30.22 -3.80
C GLY A 50 14.35 30.12 -4.20
N CYS A 51 14.03 29.26 -5.17
CA CYS A 51 12.65 28.99 -5.60
C CYS A 51 11.75 28.33 -4.53
N TYR A 52 12.30 27.82 -3.43
CA TYR A 52 11.60 27.32 -2.27
C TYR A 52 11.71 28.25 -1.03
N GLY A 53 12.23 29.47 -1.21
CA GLY A 53 12.24 30.50 -0.18
C GLY A 53 13.50 30.59 0.66
N ALA A 54 14.65 30.12 0.17
CA ALA A 54 15.93 30.23 0.87
C ALA A 54 16.28 31.69 1.19
N VAL A 55 16.89 31.89 2.36
CA VAL A 55 17.36 33.19 2.85
C VAL A 55 18.85 33.09 3.13
N GLY A 56 19.62 34.10 2.69
CA GLY A 56 21.08 34.16 2.93
C GLY A 56 21.93 33.30 2.01
N VAL A 57 21.32 32.64 1.02
CA VAL A 57 21.99 31.91 -0.05
C VAL A 57 21.22 32.11 -1.37
N GLU A 58 21.92 32.11 -2.49
CA GLU A 58 21.35 32.25 -3.82
C GLU A 58 21.64 30.99 -4.64
N THR A 59 20.62 30.51 -5.39
CA THR A 59 20.70 29.30 -6.22
C THR A 59 20.21 29.57 -7.66
N PRO A 60 20.82 30.52 -8.38
CA PRO A 60 20.30 31.03 -9.65
C PRO A 60 20.20 29.98 -10.77
N ASN A 61 21.02 28.92 -10.74
CA ASN A 61 20.96 27.86 -11.76
C ASN A 61 19.79 26.93 -11.50
N VAL A 62 19.54 26.55 -10.23
CA VAL A 62 18.38 25.75 -9.85
C VAL A 62 17.09 26.56 -10.04
N ASP A 63 17.08 27.82 -9.61
CA ASP A 63 15.92 28.70 -9.77
C ASP A 63 15.53 28.84 -11.25
N ARG A 64 16.53 28.94 -12.16
CA ARG A 64 16.28 28.96 -13.61
C ARG A 64 15.62 27.66 -14.12
N LEU A 65 15.98 26.48 -13.58
CA LEU A 65 15.30 25.23 -13.93
C LEU A 65 13.84 25.25 -13.46
N SER A 66 13.58 25.74 -12.25
CA SER A 66 12.25 25.92 -11.70
C SER A 66 11.40 26.91 -12.52
N ASP A 67 11.99 28.06 -12.89
CA ASP A 67 11.31 29.11 -13.64
C ASP A 67 10.94 28.69 -15.07
N ASN A 68 11.62 27.70 -15.61
CA ASN A 68 11.38 27.16 -16.96
C ASN A 68 10.85 25.72 -16.95
N GLY A 69 10.40 25.22 -15.78
CA GLY A 69 9.93 23.87 -15.59
C GLY A 69 8.74 23.79 -14.62
N LEU A 70 8.60 22.66 -13.99
CA LEU A 70 7.60 22.40 -12.95
C LEU A 70 8.28 22.31 -11.60
N ARG A 71 7.70 22.97 -10.61
CA ARG A 71 8.12 22.90 -9.21
C ARG A 71 7.01 22.31 -8.37
N PHE A 72 7.27 21.19 -7.71
CA PHE A 72 6.31 20.52 -6.84
C PHE A 72 6.52 20.97 -5.39
N THR A 73 5.43 21.33 -4.72
CA THR A 73 5.44 21.74 -3.31
C THR A 73 5.13 20.59 -2.35
N ASN A 74 4.64 19.46 -2.86
CA ASN A 74 4.20 18.30 -2.07
C ASN A 74 4.86 17.01 -2.57
N ALA A 75 6.19 17.02 -2.67
CA ALA A 75 6.98 15.87 -3.12
C ALA A 75 7.77 15.25 -1.97
N HIS A 76 7.81 13.92 -1.92
CA HIS A 76 8.36 13.17 -0.80
C HIS A 76 9.39 12.13 -1.21
N ALA A 77 10.53 12.14 -0.51
CA ALA A 77 11.41 10.99 -0.42
C ALA A 77 10.74 9.86 0.39
N VAL A 78 11.15 8.63 0.13
CA VAL A 78 10.55 7.44 0.77
C VAL A 78 11.00 7.28 2.22
N ALA A 79 12.18 7.80 2.56
CA ALA A 79 12.70 7.73 3.92
C ALA A 79 13.37 9.05 4.34
N SER A 80 13.52 9.26 5.63
CA SER A 80 14.23 10.41 6.20
C SER A 80 15.74 10.19 6.36
N THR A 81 16.29 9.21 5.60
CA THR A 81 17.72 8.87 5.54
C THR A 81 18.11 8.38 4.15
N SER A 82 19.41 8.52 3.82
CA SER A 82 19.94 8.38 2.47
C SER A 82 19.81 6.97 1.85
N THR A 83 20.36 5.93 2.50
CA THR A 83 20.41 4.58 1.91
C THR A 83 19.04 4.06 1.52
N PRO A 84 18.00 4.06 2.41
CA PRO A 84 16.70 3.55 2.06
C PRO A 84 16.00 4.37 0.97
N SER A 85 16.17 5.71 0.94
CA SER A 85 15.62 6.55 -0.13
C SER A 85 16.25 6.26 -1.48
N ARG A 86 17.58 6.14 -1.54
CA ARG A 86 18.32 5.83 -2.78
C ARG A 86 18.00 4.43 -3.29
N TYR A 87 17.83 3.46 -2.37
CA TYR A 87 17.37 2.12 -2.71
C TYR A 87 16.01 2.17 -3.41
N SER A 88 15.05 2.82 -2.77
CA SER A 88 13.68 2.92 -3.31
C SER A 88 13.62 3.71 -4.63
N LEU A 89 14.37 4.80 -4.78
CA LEU A 89 14.46 5.56 -6.02
C LEU A 89 14.88 4.67 -7.21
N LEU A 90 15.90 3.85 -7.01
CA LEU A 90 16.48 3.04 -8.09
C LEU A 90 15.70 1.76 -8.38
N THR A 91 14.93 1.24 -7.42
CA THR A 91 14.26 -0.06 -7.53
C THR A 91 12.74 0.00 -7.55
N GLY A 92 12.14 1.14 -7.16
CA GLY A 92 10.69 1.25 -6.98
C GLY A 92 10.12 0.33 -5.89
N GLU A 93 10.96 -0.13 -4.96
CA GLU A 93 10.57 -1.00 -3.86
C GLU A 93 10.74 -0.27 -2.52
N TYR A 94 9.75 -0.37 -1.64
CA TYR A 94 9.87 0.21 -0.30
C TYR A 94 10.98 -0.47 0.52
N PRO A 95 11.77 0.28 1.31
CA PRO A 95 12.97 -0.24 1.96
C PRO A 95 12.69 -1.30 3.03
N TRP A 96 11.51 -1.30 3.65
CA TRP A 96 11.14 -2.32 4.64
C TRP A 96 10.82 -3.70 4.04
N ARG A 97 10.63 -3.80 2.73
CA ARG A 97 10.43 -5.09 2.05
C ARG A 97 11.72 -5.88 1.95
N LYS A 98 12.87 -5.23 2.08
CA LYS A 98 14.19 -5.85 2.00
C LYS A 98 15.01 -5.59 3.25
N SER A 99 15.57 -6.63 3.83
CA SER A 99 16.51 -6.50 4.95
C SER A 99 17.84 -5.87 4.51
N GLY A 100 18.45 -5.06 5.39
CA GLY A 100 19.77 -4.45 5.16
C GLY A 100 19.74 -3.13 4.38
N THR A 101 18.59 -2.50 4.24
CA THR A 101 18.40 -1.18 3.63
C THR A 101 18.62 -0.01 4.61
N ASP A 102 19.11 -0.27 5.83
CA ASP A 102 19.54 0.77 6.78
C ASP A 102 20.73 1.58 6.25
N VAL A 103 21.03 2.69 6.93
CA VAL A 103 22.17 3.55 6.58
C VAL A 103 23.46 2.72 6.48
N ALA A 104 23.97 2.57 5.27
CA ALA A 104 25.05 1.69 4.96
C ALA A 104 26.43 2.21 5.43
N ALA A 105 27.29 1.32 5.89
CA ALA A 105 28.71 1.61 6.07
C ALA A 105 29.43 1.71 4.72
N GLY A 106 30.60 2.34 4.66
CA GLY A 106 31.35 2.47 3.40
C GLY A 106 31.93 1.15 2.88
N ASP A 107 31.99 0.12 3.73
CA ASP A 107 32.37 -1.25 3.37
C ASP A 107 31.17 -2.21 3.34
N ALA A 108 29.95 -1.70 3.21
CA ALA A 108 28.75 -2.52 3.07
C ALA A 108 28.79 -3.34 1.78
N ALA A 109 28.25 -4.55 1.84
CA ALA A 109 27.94 -5.33 0.64
C ALA A 109 26.89 -4.61 -0.22
N MET A 110 26.90 -4.91 -1.51
CA MET A 110 25.92 -4.34 -2.43
C MET A 110 24.50 -4.73 -2.02
N ILE A 111 23.64 -3.73 -1.78
CA ILE A 111 22.27 -3.90 -1.28
C ILE A 111 21.35 -4.31 -2.42
N ILE A 112 21.48 -3.67 -3.59
CA ILE A 112 20.70 -4.03 -4.79
C ILE A 112 21.31 -5.31 -5.36
N SER A 113 20.53 -6.39 -5.41
CA SER A 113 20.98 -7.64 -6.02
C SER A 113 21.16 -7.46 -7.53
N PRO A 114 22.17 -8.10 -8.16
CA PRO A 114 22.30 -8.11 -9.62
C PRO A 114 21.07 -8.65 -10.37
N ASP A 115 20.23 -9.44 -9.71
CA ASP A 115 18.98 -9.97 -10.27
C ASP A 115 17.79 -9.00 -10.10
N GLN A 116 17.97 -7.90 -9.35
CA GLN A 116 16.92 -6.92 -9.10
C GLN A 116 16.89 -5.88 -10.21
N TYR A 117 15.74 -5.72 -10.85
CA TYR A 117 15.53 -4.76 -11.91
C TYR A 117 15.63 -3.32 -11.38
N THR A 118 16.33 -2.47 -12.09
CA THR A 118 16.59 -1.08 -11.67
C THR A 118 16.22 -0.08 -12.76
N VAL A 119 16.17 1.20 -12.39
CA VAL A 119 15.98 2.28 -13.37
C VAL A 119 17.10 2.29 -14.44
N ALA A 120 18.32 1.88 -14.11
CA ALA A 120 19.40 1.78 -15.08
C ALA A 120 19.16 0.66 -16.10
N ASP A 121 18.61 -0.48 -15.66
CA ASP A 121 18.22 -1.57 -16.56
C ASP A 121 17.11 -1.13 -17.52
N VAL A 122 16.11 -0.35 -17.03
CA VAL A 122 15.07 0.26 -17.89
C VAL A 122 15.69 1.02 -19.05
N PHE A 123 16.62 1.93 -18.77
CA PHE A 123 17.24 2.73 -19.82
C PHE A 123 18.18 1.92 -20.71
N LYS A 124 18.89 0.95 -20.14
CA LYS A 124 19.74 0.04 -20.90
C LYS A 124 18.94 -0.82 -21.89
N GLU A 125 17.79 -1.35 -21.46
CA GLU A 125 16.84 -2.07 -22.31
C GLU A 125 16.31 -1.18 -23.43
N ALA A 126 16.04 0.10 -23.14
CA ALA A 126 15.66 1.09 -24.15
C ALA A 126 16.81 1.52 -25.09
N GLY A 127 18.03 1.03 -24.88
CA GLY A 127 19.20 1.33 -25.72
C GLY A 127 19.86 2.67 -25.43
N TYR A 128 19.78 3.13 -24.18
CA TYR A 128 20.53 4.29 -23.68
C TYR A 128 21.92 3.91 -23.18
N THR A 129 22.84 4.85 -23.19
CA THR A 129 24.08 4.75 -22.39
C THR A 129 23.77 5.21 -20.98
N THR A 130 24.11 4.42 -19.96
CA THR A 130 23.73 4.66 -18.57
C THR A 130 24.94 5.01 -17.71
N ALA A 131 24.84 6.05 -16.86
CA ALA A 131 25.95 6.44 -16.00
C ALA A 131 25.51 6.88 -14.60
N ALA A 132 26.41 6.66 -13.62
CA ALA A 132 26.24 7.11 -12.23
C ALA A 132 27.46 7.89 -11.75
N PHE A 133 27.20 9.05 -11.12
CA PHE A 133 28.23 9.93 -10.60
C PHE A 133 27.97 10.32 -9.15
N GLY A 134 29.04 10.36 -8.34
CA GLY A 134 29.02 10.90 -7.00
C GLY A 134 28.60 9.92 -5.91
N LYS A 135 27.71 10.30 -5.01
CA LYS A 135 27.33 9.48 -3.85
C LYS A 135 26.56 8.23 -4.27
N TRP A 136 27.09 7.07 -3.91
CA TRP A 136 26.40 5.78 -4.11
C TRP A 136 25.62 5.34 -2.87
N HIS A 137 26.28 5.04 -1.78
CA HIS A 137 25.71 4.69 -0.47
C HIS A 137 24.79 3.46 -0.47
N LEU A 138 24.93 2.54 -1.43
CA LEU A 138 24.17 1.29 -1.57
C LEU A 138 25.08 0.04 -1.55
N GLY A 139 26.29 0.21 -1.01
CA GLY A 139 27.26 -0.88 -0.88
C GLY A 139 27.87 -1.33 -2.20
N LEU A 140 28.97 -2.10 -2.09
CA LEU A 140 29.73 -2.68 -3.19
C LEU A 140 30.26 -4.05 -2.78
N GLY A 141 30.41 -4.96 -3.74
CA GLY A 141 30.95 -6.30 -3.49
C GLY A 141 29.94 -7.24 -2.81
N ALA A 142 30.32 -8.50 -2.71
CA ALA A 142 29.41 -9.58 -2.28
C ALA A 142 29.22 -9.67 -0.75
N GLN A 143 30.14 -9.15 0.06
CA GLN A 143 30.10 -9.29 1.52
C GLN A 143 30.64 -8.06 2.22
N THR A 144 29.93 -7.59 3.25
CA THR A 144 30.33 -6.46 4.10
C THR A 144 31.69 -6.70 4.74
N GLY A 145 32.59 -5.72 4.61
CA GLY A 145 33.95 -5.75 5.20
C GLY A 145 34.89 -6.72 4.52
N LYS A 146 34.56 -7.23 3.31
CA LYS A 146 35.41 -8.17 2.54
C LYS A 146 35.89 -7.64 1.21
N GLN A 147 35.60 -6.39 0.90
CA GLN A 147 36.06 -5.75 -0.33
C GLN A 147 37.60 -5.64 -0.31
N ASP A 148 38.24 -6.10 -1.40
CA ASP A 148 39.66 -5.82 -1.67
C ASP A 148 39.80 -4.54 -2.50
N TRP A 149 39.93 -3.40 -1.84
CA TRP A 149 39.99 -2.08 -2.47
C TRP A 149 41.18 -1.90 -3.40
N ASN A 150 42.08 -2.89 -3.48
CA ASN A 150 43.26 -2.90 -4.33
C ASN A 150 43.04 -3.65 -5.64
N LYS A 151 41.83 -4.14 -5.88
CA LYS A 151 41.38 -4.89 -7.06
C LYS A 151 40.00 -4.45 -7.50
N PRO A 152 39.60 -4.78 -8.73
CA PRO A 152 38.20 -4.59 -9.15
C PRO A 152 37.24 -5.27 -8.17
N ILE A 153 36.20 -4.56 -7.73
CA ILE A 153 35.17 -5.01 -6.81
C ILE A 153 33.97 -5.52 -7.62
N THR A 154 33.44 -6.68 -7.24
CA THR A 154 32.27 -7.26 -7.86
C THR A 154 31.39 -7.93 -6.79
N PRO A 155 30.04 -7.82 -6.85
CA PRO A 155 29.28 -7.02 -7.80
C PRO A 155 29.51 -5.50 -7.62
N ALA A 156 29.30 -4.75 -8.69
CA ALA A 156 29.42 -3.30 -8.76
C ALA A 156 28.28 -2.73 -9.63
N LEU A 157 28.29 -1.44 -9.94
CA LEU A 157 27.22 -0.77 -10.67
C LEU A 157 26.98 -1.33 -12.08
N ALA A 158 28.03 -1.90 -12.72
CA ALA A 158 27.87 -2.56 -14.00
C ALA A 158 26.94 -3.78 -13.97
N ASP A 159 26.83 -4.43 -12.80
CA ASP A 159 25.98 -5.63 -12.60
C ASP A 159 24.50 -5.28 -12.39
N ILE A 160 24.16 -3.99 -12.30
CA ILE A 160 22.80 -3.45 -12.12
C ILE A 160 22.45 -2.35 -13.13
N GLY A 161 22.96 -2.48 -14.35
CA GLY A 161 22.54 -1.71 -15.51
C GLY A 161 23.35 -0.45 -15.85
N PHE A 162 24.35 0.00 -15.06
CA PHE A 162 25.16 1.18 -15.39
C PHE A 162 26.37 0.82 -16.25
N ASP A 163 26.51 1.48 -17.43
CA ASP A 163 27.63 1.29 -18.33
C ASP A 163 28.89 2.01 -17.86
N TYR A 164 28.72 3.16 -17.18
CA TYR A 164 29.80 3.94 -16.59
C TYR A 164 29.48 4.36 -15.15
N SER A 165 30.49 4.39 -14.31
CA SER A 165 30.33 4.90 -12.95
C SER A 165 31.60 5.58 -12.44
N TYR A 166 31.44 6.76 -11.82
CA TYR A 166 32.47 7.45 -11.05
C TYR A 166 31.89 7.91 -9.73
N ILE A 167 32.09 7.12 -8.68
CA ILE A 167 31.31 7.22 -7.45
C ILE A 167 32.17 7.25 -6.19
N MET A 168 31.54 7.73 -5.10
CA MET A 168 31.97 7.52 -3.73
C MET A 168 31.23 6.29 -3.18
N ALA A 169 31.94 5.37 -2.52
CA ALA A 169 31.31 4.12 -2.03
C ALA A 169 30.13 4.37 -1.06
N ALA A 170 30.24 5.39 -0.21
CA ALA A 170 29.18 5.86 0.66
C ALA A 170 29.09 7.40 0.61
N THR A 171 29.44 8.07 1.67
CA THR A 171 29.41 9.53 1.86
C THR A 171 30.80 10.06 2.17
N ALA A 172 31.02 11.37 2.06
CA ALA A 172 32.33 11.96 2.30
C ALA A 172 32.81 11.83 3.75
N ASP A 173 31.91 11.68 4.70
CA ASP A 173 32.23 11.46 6.12
C ASP A 173 32.66 10.03 6.45
N ARG A 174 32.62 9.10 5.48
CA ARG A 174 32.93 7.67 5.66
C ARG A 174 34.13 7.22 4.88
N VAL A 175 34.85 6.25 5.43
CA VAL A 175 35.93 5.58 4.67
C VAL A 175 35.32 4.47 3.76
N PRO A 176 35.93 4.16 2.59
CA PRO A 176 37.18 4.71 2.04
C PRO A 176 37.01 6.08 1.41
N CYS A 177 38.00 6.96 1.61
CA CYS A 177 38.00 8.31 1.06
C CYS A 177 38.65 8.34 -0.34
N VAL A 178 38.09 7.57 -1.27
CA VAL A 178 38.56 7.42 -2.67
C VAL A 178 37.38 7.33 -3.61
N PHE A 179 37.56 7.78 -4.84
CA PHE A 179 36.59 7.52 -5.89
C PHE A 179 36.75 6.11 -6.45
N ILE A 180 35.64 5.54 -6.87
CA ILE A 180 35.54 4.25 -7.53
C ILE A 180 35.06 4.49 -8.95
N GLU A 181 35.89 4.13 -9.95
CA GLU A 181 35.54 4.22 -11.35
C GLU A 181 35.36 2.80 -11.90
N ASN A 182 34.17 2.49 -12.40
CA ASN A 182 33.83 1.21 -12.99
C ASN A 182 34.25 0.00 -12.12
N GLY A 183 33.94 0.08 -10.80
CA GLY A 183 34.26 -0.96 -9.84
C GLY A 183 35.72 -0.99 -9.34
N SER A 184 36.59 -0.09 -9.78
CA SER A 184 37.97 -0.02 -9.34
C SER A 184 38.29 1.34 -8.72
N VAL A 185 39.21 1.37 -7.77
CA VAL A 185 39.67 2.63 -7.18
C VAL A 185 40.36 3.49 -8.25
N ALA A 186 39.83 4.69 -8.45
CA ALA A 186 40.36 5.68 -9.37
C ALA A 186 41.77 6.14 -8.89
N ASN A 187 42.71 6.38 -9.81
CA ASN A 187 44.06 6.82 -9.48
C ASN A 187 44.80 5.92 -8.47
N TYR A 188 44.52 4.62 -8.49
CA TYR A 188 45.08 3.65 -7.56
C TYR A 188 46.59 3.76 -7.42
N ASP A 189 47.05 3.83 -6.17
CA ASP A 189 48.48 3.91 -5.84
C ASP A 189 48.96 2.57 -5.24
N SER A 190 49.67 1.78 -6.05
CA SER A 190 50.20 0.49 -5.62
C SER A 190 51.29 0.57 -4.52
N SER A 191 51.87 1.77 -4.28
CA SER A 191 52.82 2.00 -3.19
C SER A 191 52.13 2.26 -1.84
N ALA A 192 50.80 2.53 -1.87
CA ALA A 192 49.99 2.82 -0.69
C ALA A 192 48.68 2.01 -0.69
N PRO A 193 48.73 0.68 -0.60
CA PRO A 193 47.56 -0.17 -0.67
C PRO A 193 46.51 0.20 0.40
N ILE A 194 45.22 0.08 0.02
CA ILE A 194 44.07 0.54 0.79
C ILE A 194 43.55 -0.62 1.66
N TYR A 195 43.36 -0.32 2.95
CA TYR A 195 42.70 -1.19 3.91
C TYR A 195 41.59 -0.40 4.61
N VAL A 196 40.40 -1.00 4.78
CA VAL A 196 39.23 -0.40 5.41
C VAL A 196 38.69 -1.33 6.49
N SER A 197 38.24 -0.78 7.58
CA SER A 197 37.59 -1.51 8.68
C SER A 197 36.59 -0.63 9.42
N TYR A 198 35.43 -1.18 9.70
CA TYR A 198 34.42 -0.52 10.57
C TYR A 198 34.42 -1.11 11.99
N ASN A 199 35.28 -2.09 12.27
CA ASN A 199 35.35 -2.77 13.56
C ASN A 199 36.48 -2.26 14.47
N LYS A 200 37.66 -2.02 13.91
CA LYS A 200 38.86 -1.63 14.68
C LYS A 200 39.84 -0.83 13.84
N ASN A 201 40.63 0.02 14.52
CA ASN A 201 41.70 0.77 13.90
C ASN A 201 42.87 -0.14 13.50
N PHE A 202 43.70 0.33 12.58
CA PHE A 202 44.95 -0.26 12.17
C PHE A 202 46.07 0.17 13.10
N ASP A 203 47.03 -0.73 13.40
CA ASP A 203 48.12 -0.46 14.34
C ASP A 203 48.96 0.75 13.87
N GLY A 204 49.10 1.74 14.75
CA GLY A 204 49.88 2.95 14.52
C GLY A 204 49.17 4.05 13.73
N GLU A 205 47.93 3.85 13.25
CA GLU A 205 47.16 4.91 12.59
C GLU A 205 46.48 5.85 13.61
N PRO A 206 46.61 7.18 13.46
CA PRO A 206 45.96 8.15 14.34
C PRO A 206 44.46 8.18 14.15
N THR A 207 43.73 8.54 15.19
CA THR A 207 42.29 8.81 15.15
C THR A 207 42.00 10.26 15.56
N GLY A 208 40.91 10.81 15.08
CA GLY A 208 40.44 12.15 15.48
C GLY A 208 40.15 12.24 16.97
N LYS A 209 39.76 11.11 17.61
CA LYS A 209 39.51 11.01 19.05
C LYS A 209 40.78 11.12 19.86
N ASP A 210 41.82 10.39 19.46
CA ASP A 210 43.07 10.30 20.23
C ASP A 210 44.06 11.42 19.84
N ASN A 211 43.95 12.00 18.66
CA ASN A 211 44.82 13.00 18.06
C ASN A 211 44.04 14.20 17.50
N PRO A 212 43.21 14.88 18.28
CA PRO A 212 42.34 15.99 17.81
C PRO A 212 43.10 17.17 17.21
N GLU A 213 44.41 17.34 17.53
CA GLU A 213 45.29 18.34 16.94
C GLU A 213 45.58 18.08 15.43
N LEU A 214 45.35 16.87 14.95
CA LEU A 214 45.48 16.52 13.53
C LEU A 214 44.22 16.86 12.71
N LEU A 215 43.14 17.27 13.36
CA LEU A 215 41.91 17.76 12.73
C LEU A 215 42.05 19.26 12.38
N TYR A 216 42.93 19.58 11.45
CA TYR A 216 43.28 20.95 11.13
C TYR A 216 42.37 21.64 10.13
N ASN A 217 41.60 20.87 9.33
CA ASN A 217 40.65 21.42 8.36
C ASN A 217 39.25 21.52 8.96
N LEU A 218 38.75 20.45 9.59
CA LEU A 218 37.42 20.45 10.21
C LEU A 218 37.43 19.54 11.45
N LYS A 219 36.95 20.06 12.57
CA LYS A 219 36.83 19.33 13.83
C LYS A 219 35.53 18.55 13.88
N SER A 220 35.57 17.40 14.53
CA SER A 220 34.35 16.62 14.82
C SER A 220 33.62 17.22 16.03
N SER A 221 32.28 17.28 15.97
CA SER A 221 31.40 17.59 17.11
C SER A 221 31.02 16.29 17.84
N HIS A 222 30.68 15.22 17.08
CA HIS A 222 30.34 13.89 17.61
C HIS A 222 30.51 12.82 16.53
N GLY A 223 30.89 11.61 16.92
CA GLY A 223 30.80 10.38 16.08
C GLY A 223 31.66 10.31 14.83
N HIS A 224 32.32 11.37 14.40
CA HIS A 224 33.15 11.46 13.18
C HIS A 224 34.62 11.65 13.53
N ASP A 225 35.14 10.86 14.45
CA ASP A 225 36.44 11.05 15.08
C ASP A 225 37.36 9.79 14.99
N TYR A 226 37.13 8.91 13.97
CA TYR A 226 37.95 7.75 13.74
C TYR A 226 39.15 8.10 12.82
N SER A 227 39.31 7.49 11.65
CA SER A 227 40.45 7.82 10.78
C SER A 227 40.47 9.29 10.36
N ILE A 228 41.65 9.85 10.25
CA ILE A 228 41.89 11.22 9.80
C ILE A 228 42.34 11.20 8.32
N VAL A 229 41.58 11.82 7.45
CA VAL A 229 41.93 12.03 6.05
C VAL A 229 41.83 13.51 5.72
N ASN A 230 42.90 14.11 5.18
CA ASN A 230 42.99 15.54 4.86
C ASN A 230 42.70 16.47 6.06
N GLY A 231 43.06 16.09 7.27
CA GLY A 231 42.79 16.86 8.48
C GLY A 231 41.30 16.92 8.87
N ILE A 232 40.51 15.95 8.44
CA ILE A 232 39.09 15.77 8.74
C ILE A 232 38.91 14.34 9.27
N GLY A 233 38.20 14.20 10.41
CA GLY A 233 37.86 12.90 10.99
C GLY A 233 36.75 12.21 10.19
N ARG A 234 36.75 10.87 10.16
CA ARG A 234 35.76 10.07 9.39
C ARG A 234 35.08 9.04 10.27
N ILE A 235 33.99 8.47 9.81
CA ILE A 235 33.40 7.25 10.34
C ILE A 235 34.13 6.05 9.72
N GLY A 236 34.60 5.12 10.58
CA GLY A 236 35.37 3.96 10.18
C GLY A 236 36.89 4.23 10.11
N TYR A 237 37.64 3.19 9.84
CA TYR A 237 39.10 3.16 9.84
C TYR A 237 39.62 2.83 8.46
N MET A 238 40.59 3.59 7.99
CA MET A 238 41.33 3.28 6.77
C MET A 238 42.85 3.50 6.92
N LYS A 239 43.60 2.79 6.09
CA LYS A 239 45.03 2.93 5.95
C LYS A 239 45.41 2.92 4.49
N GLY A 240 46.39 3.69 4.11
CA GLY A 240 46.85 3.76 2.74
C GLY A 240 46.10 4.74 1.88
N GLY A 241 45.95 4.47 0.58
CA GLY A 241 45.27 5.29 -0.41
C GLY A 241 46.19 6.17 -1.25
N GLY A 242 47.19 6.80 -0.66
CA GLY A 242 48.18 7.58 -1.41
C GLY A 242 47.58 8.58 -2.38
N LYS A 243 47.87 8.47 -3.67
CA LYS A 243 47.35 9.35 -4.74
C LYS A 243 45.85 9.17 -5.02
N ALA A 244 45.24 8.05 -4.58
CA ALA A 244 43.85 7.76 -4.78
C ALA A 244 42.93 8.55 -3.79
N LEU A 245 43.49 9.04 -2.66
CA LEU A 245 42.71 9.84 -1.73
C LEU A 245 42.20 11.10 -2.41
N TRP A 246 40.89 11.33 -2.34
CA TRP A 246 40.32 12.61 -2.81
C TRP A 246 40.77 13.78 -1.93
N LYS A 247 40.65 14.99 -2.45
CA LYS A 247 40.72 16.21 -1.65
C LYS A 247 39.29 16.68 -1.44
N ASP A 248 38.94 16.98 -0.20
CA ASP A 248 37.55 17.30 0.15
C ASP A 248 37.02 18.52 -0.60
N GLU A 249 37.83 19.55 -0.76
CA GLU A 249 37.43 20.74 -1.51
C GLU A 249 37.24 20.49 -3.03
N ASP A 250 37.77 19.41 -3.58
CA ASP A 250 37.69 19.07 -5.01
C ASP A 250 36.59 18.02 -5.31
N ILE A 251 35.84 17.54 -4.29
CA ILE A 251 34.86 16.46 -4.49
C ILE A 251 33.79 16.88 -5.53
N ALA A 252 33.16 18.04 -5.34
CA ALA A 252 32.13 18.52 -6.26
C ALA A 252 32.68 18.75 -7.67
N ASP A 253 33.89 19.29 -7.80
CA ASP A 253 34.55 19.50 -9.10
C ASP A 253 34.80 18.14 -9.77
N SER A 254 35.36 17.16 -9.05
CA SER A 254 35.67 15.85 -9.62
C SER A 254 34.43 15.15 -10.15
N ILE A 255 33.34 15.15 -9.38
CA ILE A 255 32.06 14.52 -9.76
C ILE A 255 31.47 15.26 -10.97
N THR A 256 31.43 16.59 -10.91
CA THR A 256 30.79 17.42 -11.95
C THR A 256 31.55 17.33 -13.27
N LEU A 257 32.88 17.40 -13.24
CA LEU A 257 33.68 17.35 -14.48
C LEU A 257 33.60 15.99 -15.17
N HIS A 258 33.57 14.87 -14.42
CA HIS A 258 33.38 13.56 -15.03
C HIS A 258 31.97 13.46 -15.68
N ALA A 259 30.92 14.01 -15.05
CA ALA A 259 29.59 14.05 -15.63
C ALA A 259 29.52 14.94 -16.88
N VAL A 260 30.20 16.10 -16.87
CA VAL A 260 30.33 17.00 -18.02
C VAL A 260 31.03 16.31 -19.20
N ASP A 261 32.13 15.61 -18.93
CA ASP A 261 32.85 14.86 -19.96
C ASP A 261 31.99 13.72 -20.52
N PHE A 262 31.27 13.00 -19.69
CA PHE A 262 30.30 11.97 -20.13
C PHE A 262 29.23 12.55 -21.07
N ILE A 263 28.65 13.72 -20.77
CA ILE A 263 27.63 14.36 -21.63
C ILE A 263 28.26 14.68 -23.00
N LYS A 264 29.50 15.23 -23.04
CA LYS A 264 30.19 15.57 -24.29
C LYS A 264 30.51 14.33 -25.13
N GLU A 265 30.98 13.24 -24.49
CA GLU A 265 31.31 11.99 -25.14
C GLU A 265 30.09 11.24 -25.70
N ASN A 266 28.90 11.45 -25.10
CA ASN A 266 27.65 10.80 -25.49
C ASN A 266 26.64 11.74 -26.15
N SER A 267 27.09 12.87 -26.71
CA SER A 267 26.22 13.90 -27.32
C SER A 267 25.40 13.40 -28.52
N ASP A 268 25.81 12.35 -29.17
CA ASP A 268 25.15 11.75 -30.34
C ASP A 268 24.24 10.54 -30.01
N THR A 269 24.16 10.12 -28.75
CA THR A 269 23.37 8.96 -28.29
C THR A 269 22.51 9.32 -27.09
N PRO A 270 21.30 8.79 -26.95
CA PRO A 270 20.51 9.04 -25.77
C PRO A 270 21.18 8.42 -24.53
N PHE A 271 21.19 9.17 -23.44
CA PHE A 271 21.79 8.71 -22.19
C PHE A 271 20.87 8.92 -20.97
N PHE A 272 21.07 8.08 -19.97
CA PHE A 272 20.55 8.22 -18.62
C PHE A 272 21.70 8.50 -17.66
N MET A 273 21.59 9.57 -16.89
CA MET A 273 22.62 9.98 -15.93
C MET A 273 22.00 10.15 -14.53
N TYR A 274 22.47 9.33 -13.58
CA TYR A 274 22.24 9.50 -12.16
C TYR A 274 23.38 10.34 -11.57
N PHE A 275 23.14 11.65 -11.44
CA PHE A 275 24.09 12.61 -10.89
C PHE A 275 23.75 12.89 -9.43
N ALA A 276 24.35 12.09 -8.54
CA ALA A 276 24.13 12.13 -7.10
C ALA A 276 25.25 12.95 -6.43
N THR A 277 24.96 14.20 -6.10
CA THR A 277 25.95 15.07 -5.46
C THR A 277 26.27 14.64 -4.04
N ASN A 278 27.43 15.07 -3.51
CA ASN A 278 27.74 14.97 -2.09
C ASN A 278 27.16 16.14 -1.29
N ASP A 279 26.97 17.30 -1.94
CA ASP A 279 26.43 18.48 -1.29
C ASP A 279 24.91 18.33 -1.05
N VAL A 280 24.43 18.72 0.14
CA VAL A 280 25.11 19.51 1.19
C VAL A 280 25.45 18.65 2.44
N HIS A 281 25.69 17.35 2.26
CA HIS A 281 26.03 16.44 3.34
C HIS A 281 27.40 16.80 3.95
N VAL A 282 27.60 16.43 5.20
CA VAL A 282 28.85 16.59 5.93
C VAL A 282 29.95 15.62 5.41
N PRO A 283 31.24 15.95 5.55
CA PRO A 283 31.81 17.21 6.00
C PRO A 283 31.65 18.32 4.96
N ARG A 284 31.06 19.43 5.33
CA ARG A 284 30.90 20.58 4.43
C ARG A 284 32.22 21.30 4.30
N PHE A 285 32.91 21.02 3.23
CA PHE A 285 34.24 21.58 2.92
C PHE A 285 34.30 22.05 1.47
N PRO A 286 33.46 23.07 1.11
CA PRO A 286 33.36 23.54 -0.26
C PRO A 286 34.67 24.08 -0.77
N HIS A 287 34.88 24.03 -2.08
CA HIS A 287 36.07 24.57 -2.74
C HIS A 287 36.25 26.03 -2.37
N SER A 288 37.52 26.46 -2.23
CA SER A 288 37.90 27.79 -1.74
C SER A 288 37.25 28.96 -2.49
N ARG A 289 36.89 28.78 -3.79
CA ARG A 289 36.19 29.80 -4.57
C ARG A 289 34.75 30.07 -4.13
N PHE A 290 34.11 29.14 -3.37
CA PHE A 290 32.76 29.28 -2.85
C PHE A 290 32.72 29.73 -1.40
N ARG A 291 33.84 29.63 -0.67
CA ARG A 291 33.89 30.00 0.76
C ARG A 291 33.63 31.50 0.97
N GLY A 292 32.64 31.81 1.79
CA GLY A 292 32.21 33.18 2.09
C GLY A 292 31.31 33.79 1.02
N THR A 293 30.77 32.99 0.10
CA THR A 293 29.81 33.49 -0.92
C THR A 293 28.38 33.52 -0.40
N SER A 294 28.08 32.79 0.66
CA SER A 294 26.78 32.81 1.34
C SER A 294 26.87 33.56 2.67
N GLN A 295 25.72 33.84 3.30
CA GLN A 295 25.63 34.37 4.64
C GLN A 295 25.57 33.26 5.72
N MET A 296 25.52 32.01 5.33
CA MET A 296 25.28 30.84 6.18
C MET A 296 26.54 29.96 6.41
N GLY A 297 27.74 30.53 6.20
CA GLY A 297 29.02 29.84 6.40
C GLY A 297 29.16 28.62 5.48
N LEU A 298 29.88 27.60 5.95
CA LEU A 298 30.22 26.43 5.11
C LEU A 298 29.01 25.69 4.55
N ARG A 299 27.87 25.65 5.29
CA ARG A 299 26.66 25.00 4.80
C ARG A 299 26.06 25.76 3.61
N GLY A 300 25.89 27.07 3.72
CA GLY A 300 25.39 27.90 2.64
C GLY A 300 26.34 27.92 1.43
N ASP A 301 27.65 27.96 1.68
CA ASP A 301 28.67 27.89 0.63
C ASP A 301 28.63 26.54 -0.12
N ALA A 302 28.29 25.43 0.57
CA ALA A 302 28.05 24.13 -0.05
C ALA A 302 26.78 24.11 -0.91
N ILE A 303 25.71 24.85 -0.52
CA ILE A 303 24.52 25.05 -1.36
C ILE A 303 24.89 25.83 -2.64
N VAL A 304 25.70 26.90 -2.53
CA VAL A 304 26.19 27.64 -3.72
C VAL A 304 27.03 26.73 -4.62
N GLN A 305 27.87 25.86 -4.04
CA GLN A 305 28.65 24.86 -4.79
C GLN A 305 27.75 23.84 -5.49
N PHE A 306 26.69 23.36 -4.82
CA PHE A 306 25.67 22.49 -5.44
C PHE A 306 25.03 23.21 -6.65
N ASP A 307 24.58 24.47 -6.48
CA ASP A 307 23.98 25.26 -7.57
C ASP A 307 24.94 25.42 -8.75
N TRP A 308 26.23 25.61 -8.46
CA TRP A 308 27.27 25.64 -9.51
C TRP A 308 27.35 24.32 -10.26
N SER A 309 27.32 23.16 -9.56
CA SER A 309 27.34 21.84 -10.19
C SER A 309 26.15 21.66 -11.13
N VAL A 310 24.95 22.07 -10.69
CA VAL A 310 23.74 22.08 -11.53
C VAL A 310 23.96 22.98 -12.77
N GLY A 311 24.52 24.17 -12.57
CA GLY A 311 24.82 25.12 -13.64
C GLY A 311 25.76 24.54 -14.69
N GLU A 312 26.80 23.80 -14.30
CA GLU A 312 27.75 23.19 -15.24
C GLU A 312 27.10 22.08 -16.09
N ILE A 313 26.23 21.25 -15.47
CA ILE A 313 25.45 20.23 -16.20
C ILE A 313 24.53 20.90 -17.23
N VAL A 314 23.73 21.88 -16.80
CA VAL A 314 22.77 22.59 -17.68
C VAL A 314 23.49 23.31 -18.81
N ARG A 315 24.57 24.05 -18.51
CA ARG A 315 25.39 24.74 -19.48
C ARG A 315 25.98 23.78 -20.51
N THR A 316 26.48 22.63 -20.08
CA THR A 316 27.01 21.62 -21.00
C THR A 316 25.96 21.07 -21.93
N LEU A 317 24.76 20.80 -21.43
CA LEU A 317 23.63 20.38 -22.26
C LEU A 317 23.24 21.46 -23.28
N GLU A 318 23.25 22.74 -22.87
CA GLU A 318 23.03 23.88 -23.78
C GLU A 318 24.11 23.97 -24.87
N GLU A 319 25.38 23.90 -24.49
CA GLU A 319 26.53 23.99 -25.44
C GLU A 319 26.54 22.82 -26.44
N GLN A 320 26.07 21.65 -26.04
CA GLN A 320 25.93 20.48 -26.92
C GLN A 320 24.61 20.50 -27.72
N GLY A 321 23.71 21.45 -27.47
CA GLY A 321 22.39 21.52 -28.12
C GLY A 321 21.43 20.43 -27.71
N LEU A 322 21.59 19.89 -26.50
CA LEU A 322 20.83 18.75 -25.97
C LEU A 322 19.70 19.15 -25.00
N LEU A 323 19.77 20.37 -24.40
CA LEU A 323 18.90 20.76 -23.28
C LEU A 323 17.41 20.68 -23.64
N ASP A 324 17.03 21.08 -24.86
CA ASP A 324 15.63 21.09 -25.29
C ASP A 324 14.99 19.70 -25.19
N ASN A 325 15.76 18.63 -25.51
CA ASN A 325 15.29 17.25 -25.44
C ASN A 325 15.98 16.45 -24.31
N THR A 326 16.19 17.10 -23.18
CA THR A 326 16.67 16.47 -21.96
C THR A 326 15.65 16.68 -20.84
N LEU A 327 15.16 15.56 -20.28
CA LEU A 327 14.41 15.55 -19.02
C LEU A 327 15.40 15.68 -17.87
N ILE A 328 15.33 16.78 -17.12
CA ILE A 328 16.10 16.97 -15.89
C ILE A 328 15.13 16.88 -14.71
N ILE A 329 15.41 16.00 -13.75
CA ILE A 329 14.70 15.93 -12.47
C ILE A 329 15.69 16.25 -11.37
N LEU A 330 15.39 17.26 -10.54
CA LEU A 330 16.19 17.63 -9.39
C LEU A 330 15.40 17.34 -8.10
N SER A 331 16.03 16.63 -7.18
CA SER A 331 15.45 16.34 -5.87
C SER A 331 16.53 16.05 -4.82
N SER A 332 16.11 15.67 -3.61
CA SER A 332 16.99 15.28 -2.49
C SER A 332 16.57 13.93 -1.93
N ASP A 333 17.50 13.23 -1.28
CA ASP A 333 17.27 11.89 -0.70
C ASP A 333 16.52 11.92 0.64
N ASN A 334 16.63 12.99 1.39
CA ASN A 334 15.90 13.23 2.64
C ASN A 334 15.96 14.71 3.02
N GLY A 335 15.26 15.06 4.10
CA GLY A 335 15.28 16.41 4.64
C GLY A 335 16.62 16.79 5.27
N PRO A 336 16.78 18.08 5.68
CA PRO A 336 18.04 18.65 6.09
C PRO A 336 18.43 18.30 7.52
N VAL A 337 19.72 18.49 7.80
CA VAL A 337 20.30 18.50 9.13
C VAL A 337 21.34 19.62 9.25
N LEU A 338 21.43 20.28 10.38
CA LEU A 338 22.43 21.32 10.63
C LEU A 338 23.69 20.73 11.24
N ASP A 339 23.66 20.24 12.47
CA ASP A 339 24.79 19.55 13.10
C ASP A 339 24.69 18.03 12.85
N ASP A 340 25.57 17.47 12.03
CA ASP A 340 25.66 16.04 11.77
C ASP A 340 27.12 15.55 11.89
N GLY A 341 27.76 15.90 12.99
CA GLY A 341 29.05 15.35 13.40
C GLY A 341 30.27 16.25 13.20
N TYR A 342 30.13 17.48 12.71
CA TYR A 342 31.24 18.40 12.52
C TYR A 342 30.96 19.81 13.07
N VAL A 343 32.04 20.50 13.49
CA VAL A 343 32.02 21.89 13.96
C VAL A 343 32.18 22.80 12.74
N ASP A 344 31.14 22.91 11.95
CA ASP A 344 31.07 23.73 10.72
C ASP A 344 30.25 25.00 10.89
N GLN A 345 29.74 25.27 12.09
CA GLN A 345 28.94 26.41 12.47
C GLN A 345 27.59 26.50 11.71
N ALA A 346 27.07 25.39 11.23
CA ALA A 346 25.83 25.40 10.47
C ALA A 346 24.63 25.85 11.32
N GLU A 347 24.58 25.50 12.60
CA GLU A 347 23.53 25.96 13.52
C GLU A 347 23.68 27.45 13.87
N GLU A 348 24.90 27.91 14.10
CA GLU A 348 25.17 29.28 14.54
C GLU A 348 24.99 30.30 13.41
N LEU A 349 25.24 29.91 12.17
CA LEU A 349 25.23 30.80 10.98
C LEU A 349 23.97 30.63 10.11
N VAL A 350 23.03 29.78 10.49
CA VAL A 350 21.77 29.60 9.72
C VAL A 350 20.95 30.89 9.62
N GLY A 351 21.07 31.80 10.61
CA GLY A 351 20.36 33.08 10.64
C GLY A 351 18.83 32.92 10.66
N GLU A 352 18.15 33.64 9.78
CA GLU A 352 16.69 33.56 9.59
C GLU A 352 16.28 32.49 8.57
N HIS A 353 17.23 31.75 8.00
CA HIS A 353 16.95 30.70 7.04
C HIS A 353 16.34 29.49 7.72
N SER A 354 15.33 28.90 7.07
CA SER A 354 14.72 27.63 7.48
C SER A 354 15.05 26.53 6.46
N PRO A 355 15.99 25.64 6.77
CA PRO A 355 16.33 24.56 5.83
C PRO A 355 15.15 23.65 5.49
N THR A 356 14.21 23.49 6.43
CA THR A 356 13.00 22.71 6.21
C THR A 356 11.87 23.50 5.55
N GLY A 357 12.04 24.81 5.32
CA GLY A 357 10.96 25.70 4.85
C GLY A 357 9.83 25.87 5.85
N GLY A 358 10.12 25.73 7.16
CA GLY A 358 9.12 25.82 8.23
C GLY A 358 8.48 24.49 8.61
N LEU A 359 8.74 23.40 7.90
CA LEU A 359 8.25 22.06 8.22
C LEU A 359 8.91 21.54 9.51
N ARG A 360 8.16 20.79 10.31
CA ARG A 360 8.64 20.20 11.56
C ARG A 360 9.60 19.04 11.31
N GLY A 361 10.58 18.86 12.21
CA GLY A 361 11.55 17.78 12.11
C GLY A 361 12.72 18.11 11.18
N GLY A 362 13.19 17.12 10.46
CA GLY A 362 14.34 17.15 9.54
C GLY A 362 14.83 15.75 9.27
N LYS A 363 16.07 15.56 8.78
CA LYS A 363 16.71 14.24 8.62
C LYS A 363 16.45 13.37 9.86
N TYR A 364 16.19 12.08 9.69
CA TYR A 364 15.86 11.07 10.71
C TYR A 364 14.41 11.07 11.21
N SER A 365 13.68 12.19 11.06
CA SER A 365 12.36 12.42 11.65
C SER A 365 11.23 11.73 10.91
N ALA A 366 10.15 11.39 11.64
CA ALA A 366 8.86 10.98 11.09
C ALA A 366 7.99 12.19 10.67
N TYR A 367 8.34 13.41 11.08
CA TYR A 367 7.65 14.64 10.68
C TYR A 367 7.95 15.03 9.22
N GLU A 368 7.17 15.98 8.68
CA GLU A 368 7.26 16.41 7.27
C GLU A 368 8.68 16.81 6.84
N GLY A 369 9.39 17.55 7.68
CA GLY A 369 10.76 17.97 7.39
C GLY A 369 11.74 16.81 7.15
N GLY A 370 11.39 15.56 7.47
CA GLY A 370 12.23 14.39 7.23
C GLY A 370 12.19 13.88 5.80
N THR A 371 11.06 13.99 5.14
CA THR A 371 10.85 13.37 3.80
C THR A 371 10.32 14.32 2.75
N ARG A 372 9.73 15.48 3.09
CA ARG A 372 9.31 16.48 2.12
C ARG A 372 10.55 17.22 1.60
N VAL A 373 10.79 17.10 0.30
CA VAL A 373 12.04 17.54 -0.35
C VAL A 373 11.73 18.39 -1.59
N PRO A 374 12.69 19.20 -2.08
CA PRO A 374 12.54 19.89 -3.35
C PRO A 374 12.34 18.88 -4.49
N PHE A 375 11.47 19.21 -5.44
CA PHE A 375 11.25 18.40 -6.63
C PHE A 375 10.95 19.30 -7.82
N ILE A 376 11.89 19.33 -8.77
CA ILE A 376 11.81 20.18 -9.97
C ILE A 376 11.94 19.29 -11.20
N VAL A 377 11.04 19.47 -12.17
CA VAL A 377 11.06 18.77 -13.45
C VAL A 377 11.20 19.78 -14.59
N HIS A 378 12.22 19.62 -15.41
CA HIS A 378 12.51 20.49 -16.53
C HIS A 378 12.70 19.66 -17.80
N TRP A 379 11.87 19.91 -18.82
CA TRP A 379 11.96 19.28 -20.14
C TRP A 379 11.34 20.18 -21.21
N PRO A 380 12.08 21.10 -21.82
CA PRO A 380 11.54 22.12 -22.73
C PRO A 380 10.77 21.58 -23.94
N ALA A 381 11.14 20.39 -24.45
CA ALA A 381 10.41 19.76 -25.56
C ALA A 381 8.97 19.42 -25.19
N VAL A 382 8.68 19.06 -23.93
CA VAL A 382 7.38 18.58 -23.44
C VAL A 382 6.68 19.60 -22.58
N ILE A 383 7.36 20.17 -21.58
CA ILE A 383 6.82 21.14 -20.63
C ILE A 383 6.91 22.54 -21.24
N LYS A 384 5.77 23.09 -21.71
CA LYS A 384 5.72 24.36 -22.46
C LYS A 384 5.45 25.58 -21.59
N ALA A 385 4.94 25.40 -20.38
CA ALA A 385 4.68 26.46 -19.43
C ALA A 385 5.17 26.06 -18.06
N SER A 386 5.88 26.95 -17.39
CA SER A 386 6.27 26.75 -16.00
C SER A 386 5.04 26.78 -15.08
N ALA A 387 5.06 25.95 -14.06
CA ALA A 387 4.00 25.92 -13.05
C ALA A 387 4.53 25.46 -11.69
N VAL A 388 3.83 25.91 -10.66
CA VAL A 388 3.94 25.35 -9.31
C VAL A 388 2.80 24.37 -9.13
N LYS A 389 3.13 23.16 -8.70
CA LYS A 389 2.24 22.02 -8.56
C LYS A 389 2.22 21.59 -7.10
N ASP A 390 1.02 21.28 -6.57
CA ASP A 390 0.80 20.85 -5.19
C ASP A 390 0.30 19.41 -5.07
N GLU A 391 0.16 18.73 -6.21
CA GLU A 391 -0.19 17.30 -6.22
C GLU A 391 0.84 16.49 -5.43
N LEU A 392 0.35 15.49 -4.68
CA LEU A 392 1.18 14.60 -3.91
C LEU A 392 2.04 13.72 -4.83
N VAL A 393 3.35 13.81 -4.68
CA VAL A 393 4.35 13.07 -5.46
C VAL A 393 5.26 12.27 -4.52
N SER A 394 5.58 11.05 -4.88
CA SER A 394 6.54 10.21 -4.15
C SER A 394 7.64 9.70 -5.08
N GLN A 395 8.87 9.71 -4.59
CA GLN A 395 10.03 9.17 -5.31
C GLN A 395 9.96 7.67 -5.55
N ILE A 396 9.06 6.95 -4.90
CA ILE A 396 8.83 5.52 -5.14
C ILE A 396 8.41 5.24 -6.58
N ASP A 397 7.79 6.21 -7.26
CA ASP A 397 7.31 6.08 -8.64
C ASP A 397 8.43 6.23 -9.69
N PHE A 398 9.64 6.56 -9.26
CA PHE A 398 10.70 6.97 -10.15
C PHE A 398 10.99 5.94 -11.25
N LEU A 399 11.12 4.65 -10.86
CA LEU A 399 11.40 3.58 -11.82
C LEU A 399 10.29 3.49 -12.87
N ASP A 400 9.03 3.48 -12.47
CA ASP A 400 7.89 3.31 -13.37
C ASP A 400 7.66 4.54 -14.26
N VAL A 401 7.81 5.74 -13.71
CA VAL A 401 7.74 6.98 -14.51
C VAL A 401 8.87 7.01 -15.55
N MET A 402 10.08 6.62 -15.19
CA MET A 402 11.21 6.54 -16.11
C MET A 402 11.02 5.44 -17.16
N ALA A 403 10.39 4.33 -16.80
CA ALA A 403 10.04 3.28 -17.76
C ALA A 403 9.03 3.77 -18.82
N CYS A 404 8.07 4.60 -18.42
CA CYS A 404 7.18 5.28 -19.37
C CYS A 404 7.95 6.26 -20.27
N VAL A 405 8.83 7.08 -19.71
CA VAL A 405 9.65 8.04 -20.48
C VAL A 405 10.57 7.32 -21.46
N ALA A 406 11.18 6.22 -21.08
CA ALA A 406 12.03 5.39 -21.93
C ALA A 406 11.26 4.60 -23.00
N GLY A 407 9.93 4.47 -22.86
CA GLY A 407 9.08 3.68 -23.74
C GLY A 407 9.19 2.17 -23.53
N VAL A 408 9.68 1.73 -22.37
CA VAL A 408 9.80 0.31 -21.97
C VAL A 408 8.49 -0.16 -21.35
N ALA A 409 7.93 0.59 -20.41
CA ALA A 409 6.63 0.29 -19.84
C ALA A 409 5.51 0.68 -20.80
N ARG A 410 4.59 -0.25 -21.02
CA ARG A 410 3.36 -0.03 -21.80
C ARG A 410 2.14 0.17 -20.89
N GLY A 411 2.37 0.80 -19.74
CA GLY A 411 1.35 1.05 -18.73
C GLY A 411 1.28 0.03 -17.60
N GLU A 412 2.14 -1.00 -17.60
CA GLU A 412 2.32 -1.92 -16.48
C GLU A 412 3.36 -1.36 -15.52
N SER A 413 3.19 -1.58 -14.21
CA SER A 413 4.24 -1.31 -13.25
C SER A 413 5.36 -2.32 -13.39
N LEU A 414 6.61 -1.83 -13.43
CA LEU A 414 7.82 -2.66 -13.43
C LEU A 414 8.41 -2.78 -12.02
N SER A 415 7.84 -2.07 -11.08
CA SER A 415 8.28 -2.03 -9.68
C SER A 415 7.20 -2.54 -8.72
N PRO A 416 7.58 -3.01 -7.52
CA PRO A 416 6.62 -3.51 -6.54
C PRO A 416 5.66 -2.45 -5.98
N ASP A 417 6.09 -1.17 -5.89
CA ASP A 417 5.38 -0.14 -5.13
C ASP A 417 5.18 1.18 -5.90
N GLY A 418 5.73 1.30 -7.10
CA GLY A 418 5.57 2.47 -7.96
C GLY A 418 4.31 2.42 -8.82
N HIS A 419 3.98 3.57 -9.43
CA HIS A 419 2.82 3.72 -10.29
C HIS A 419 3.15 4.46 -11.59
N PRO A 420 3.06 3.80 -12.76
CA PRO A 420 3.38 4.41 -14.06
C PRO A 420 2.42 5.55 -14.43
N SER A 421 1.19 5.58 -13.92
CA SER A 421 0.23 6.67 -14.14
C SER A 421 0.72 8.04 -13.63
N GLN A 422 1.69 8.07 -12.73
CA GLN A 422 2.27 9.31 -12.22
C GLN A 422 3.09 10.08 -13.27
N VAL A 423 3.39 9.49 -14.42
CA VAL A 423 4.09 10.19 -15.52
C VAL A 423 3.36 11.44 -15.97
N THR A 424 2.03 11.44 -16.04
CA THR A 424 1.20 12.60 -16.41
C THR A 424 1.33 13.74 -15.41
N THR A 425 1.28 13.44 -14.12
CA THR A 425 1.49 14.39 -13.01
C THR A 425 2.90 14.99 -13.08
N TRP A 426 3.94 14.16 -13.22
CA TRP A 426 5.33 14.61 -13.25
C TRP A 426 5.66 15.47 -14.46
N LEU A 427 4.97 15.25 -15.59
CA LEU A 427 5.16 16.06 -16.80
C LEU A 427 4.19 17.25 -16.90
N GLY A 428 3.43 17.55 -15.83
CA GLY A 428 2.55 18.71 -15.75
C GLY A 428 1.32 18.64 -16.66
N GLN A 429 0.96 17.44 -17.08
CA GLN A 429 -0.27 17.18 -17.80
C GLN A 429 -1.44 17.06 -16.82
N GLU A 430 -2.68 16.95 -17.32
CA GLU A 430 -3.82 16.66 -16.45
C GLU A 430 -3.63 15.28 -15.83
N GLY A 431 -3.37 15.26 -14.54
CA GLY A 431 -3.16 14.07 -13.72
C GLY A 431 -3.40 14.40 -12.27
N GLU A 432 -3.94 13.46 -11.55
CA GLU A 432 -4.11 13.53 -10.11
C GLU A 432 -2.81 13.04 -9.46
N GLY A 433 -2.43 13.64 -8.34
CA GLY A 433 -1.31 13.15 -7.54
C GLY A 433 -1.58 11.75 -6.99
N ARG A 434 -0.67 11.24 -6.19
CA ARG A 434 -0.87 9.97 -5.51
C ARG A 434 -2.01 10.09 -4.49
N PRO A 435 -2.84 9.04 -4.31
CA PRO A 435 -3.83 8.99 -3.24
C PRO A 435 -3.18 8.96 -1.86
N TYR A 436 -1.96 8.44 -1.77
CA TYR A 436 -1.16 8.39 -0.56
C TYR A 436 0.35 8.38 -0.84
N ALA A 437 1.15 8.71 0.17
CA ALA A 437 2.59 8.47 0.19
C ALA A 437 3.03 7.91 1.54
N ILE A 438 3.98 6.97 1.51
CA ILE A 438 4.58 6.39 2.71
C ILE A 438 5.97 7.00 2.91
N GLY A 439 6.26 7.38 4.17
CA GLY A 439 7.59 7.76 4.60
C GLY A 439 8.10 6.83 5.69
N MET A 440 9.41 6.60 5.76
CA MET A 440 10.05 5.81 6.80
C MET A 440 11.06 6.68 7.57
N ALA A 441 10.87 6.79 8.87
CA ALA A 441 11.83 7.45 9.75
C ALA A 441 13.01 6.53 10.09
N GLN A 442 14.06 7.12 10.68
CA GLN A 442 15.32 6.42 10.98
C GLN A 442 15.16 5.17 11.88
N ASN A 443 14.20 5.15 12.79
CA ASN A 443 13.89 3.98 13.62
C ASN A 443 12.89 3.02 12.95
N HIS A 444 12.62 3.16 11.65
CA HIS A 444 11.62 2.43 10.85
C HIS A 444 10.16 2.70 11.27
N THR A 445 9.87 3.83 11.89
CA THR A 445 8.50 4.31 12.05
C THR A 445 7.96 4.71 10.68
N LEU A 446 6.85 4.10 10.27
CA LEU A 446 6.19 4.46 9.02
C LEU A 446 5.22 5.62 9.22
N THR A 447 5.10 6.40 8.18
CA THR A 447 4.12 7.49 8.09
C THR A 447 3.30 7.31 6.81
N LEU A 448 1.99 7.53 6.91
CA LEU A 448 1.07 7.47 5.78
C LEU A 448 0.46 8.87 5.59
N ARG A 449 0.59 9.40 4.37
CA ARG A 449 -0.02 10.67 3.98
C ARG A 449 -1.13 10.42 3.00
N THR A 450 -2.19 11.18 3.16
CA THR A 450 -3.27 11.36 2.16
C THR A 450 -3.40 12.86 1.88
N PRO A 451 -4.20 13.32 0.94
CA PRO A 451 -4.42 14.76 0.75
C PRO A 451 -4.91 15.52 1.99
N VAL A 452 -5.53 14.83 2.95
CA VAL A 452 -6.13 15.45 4.15
C VAL A 452 -5.38 15.12 5.43
N TRP A 453 -4.86 13.90 5.56
CA TRP A 453 -4.29 13.40 6.80
C TRP A 453 -2.85 12.93 6.64
N LYS A 454 -2.06 13.18 7.69
CA LYS A 454 -0.80 12.47 7.91
C LYS A 454 -0.92 11.65 9.18
N TYR A 455 -0.74 10.35 9.03
CA TYR A 455 -0.67 9.37 10.11
C TYR A 455 0.78 9.00 10.40
N ILE A 456 1.15 8.92 11.68
CA ILE A 456 2.42 8.36 12.16
C ILE A 456 2.08 7.17 13.06
N GLU A 457 2.58 6.00 12.69
CA GLU A 457 2.34 4.76 13.43
C GLU A 457 2.93 4.81 14.86
N PRO A 458 2.33 4.11 15.83
CA PRO A 458 2.85 4.04 17.19
C PRO A 458 4.12 3.20 17.23
N LYS A 459 5.27 3.87 17.42
CA LYS A 459 6.56 3.23 17.65
C LYS A 459 7.42 4.08 18.57
N GLY A 460 7.68 3.59 19.77
CA GLY A 460 8.42 4.30 20.79
C GLY A 460 9.86 4.62 20.38
N GLY A 461 10.39 5.68 20.97
CA GLY A 461 11.76 6.12 20.75
C GLY A 461 12.05 7.42 21.50
N ALA A 462 13.28 7.95 21.36
CA ALA A 462 13.65 9.25 21.93
C ALA A 462 12.88 10.38 21.22
N ALA A 463 12.40 11.38 21.95
CA ALA A 463 11.68 12.52 21.37
C ALA A 463 12.56 13.43 20.49
N MET A 464 13.86 13.45 20.76
CA MET A 464 14.89 14.15 19.99
C MET A 464 15.94 13.15 19.52
N ILE A 465 16.61 13.45 18.42
CA ILE A 465 17.75 12.65 17.95
C ILE A 465 18.83 12.64 19.05
N PRO A 466 19.25 11.45 19.53
CA PRO A 466 20.03 11.36 20.77
C PRO A 466 21.55 11.59 20.60
N TRP A 467 22.08 11.71 19.37
CA TRP A 467 23.53 11.77 19.14
C TRP A 467 24.08 13.13 18.71
N GLY A 468 23.26 14.17 18.61
CA GLY A 468 23.77 15.53 18.30
C GLY A 468 22.74 16.46 17.72
N PRO A 469 22.12 16.12 16.57
CA PRO A 469 21.14 17.01 15.91
C PRO A 469 19.97 17.39 16.81
N LYS A 470 19.60 18.67 16.80
CA LYS A 470 18.44 19.19 17.55
C LYS A 470 17.15 18.98 16.77
N ILE A 471 16.88 17.73 16.39
CA ILE A 471 15.73 17.36 15.55
C ILE A 471 14.73 16.54 16.36
N GLU A 472 13.47 16.94 16.32
CA GLU A 472 12.36 16.16 16.86
C GLU A 472 12.08 14.94 15.99
N THR A 473 11.99 13.77 16.63
CA THR A 473 11.87 12.51 15.90
C THR A 473 10.45 12.20 15.42
N GLY A 474 9.44 12.66 16.14
CA GLY A 474 8.06 12.27 15.93
C GLY A 474 7.69 10.88 16.48
N TYR A 475 8.59 10.23 17.24
CA TYR A 475 8.32 8.90 17.80
C TYR A 475 7.38 8.98 19.00
N SER A 476 6.39 8.09 19.02
CA SER A 476 5.38 8.02 20.08
C SER A 476 4.91 6.57 20.24
N THR A 477 4.57 6.18 21.47
CA THR A 477 3.92 4.89 21.75
C THR A 477 2.42 4.89 21.43
N SER A 478 1.88 6.04 21.03
CA SER A 478 0.48 6.21 20.63
C SER A 478 0.43 6.75 19.20
N PRO A 479 -0.60 6.43 18.42
CA PRO A 479 -0.76 6.93 17.06
C PRO A 479 -0.87 8.46 17.04
N GLN A 480 -0.42 9.04 15.95
CA GLN A 480 -0.53 10.48 15.72
C GLN A 480 -1.17 10.73 14.36
N ILE A 481 -2.14 11.64 14.30
CA ILE A 481 -2.66 12.16 13.04
C ILE A 481 -2.66 13.67 13.02
N PHE A 482 -2.31 14.21 11.87
CA PHE A 482 -2.24 15.65 11.61
C PHE A 482 -3.09 15.98 10.39
N MET A 483 -3.87 17.06 10.50
CA MET A 483 -4.77 17.48 9.42
C MET A 483 -4.07 18.48 8.51
N SER A 484 -4.26 18.34 7.22
CA SER A 484 -3.82 19.35 6.25
C SER A 484 -4.65 20.63 6.39
N VAL A 485 -3.97 21.77 6.42
CA VAL A 485 -4.54 23.12 6.40
C VAL A 485 -3.85 23.87 5.27
N ASP A 486 -4.61 24.30 4.26
CA ASP A 486 -4.07 25.00 3.08
C ASP A 486 -2.91 24.23 2.38
N GLY A 487 -3.00 22.90 2.33
CA GLY A 487 -2.00 22.03 1.70
C GLY A 487 -0.81 21.66 2.59
N GLU A 488 -0.80 22.06 3.86
CA GLU A 488 0.23 21.72 4.83
C GLU A 488 -0.35 21.05 6.07
N TYR A 489 0.34 20.03 6.60
CA TYR A 489 -0.10 19.36 7.83
C TYR A 489 0.28 20.17 9.05
N ASP A 490 -0.72 20.49 9.90
CA ASP A 490 -0.50 21.09 11.20
C ASP A 490 0.09 20.07 12.19
N GLU A 491 1.38 19.78 12.06
CA GLU A 491 2.09 18.83 12.94
C GLU A 491 2.29 19.33 14.37
N THR A 492 1.77 20.50 14.71
CA THR A 492 1.79 21.02 16.10
C THR A 492 0.67 20.42 16.95
N ARG A 493 -0.40 19.90 16.34
CA ARG A 493 -1.59 19.38 17.02
C ARG A 493 -1.93 17.96 16.60
N ASN A 494 -1.59 16.98 17.46
CA ASN A 494 -2.05 15.61 17.27
C ASN A 494 -3.57 15.51 17.51
N ARG A 495 -4.31 15.07 16.51
CA ARG A 495 -5.78 14.96 16.51
C ARG A 495 -6.29 13.52 16.70
N ALA A 496 -5.44 12.56 17.02
CA ALA A 496 -5.82 11.14 17.11
C ALA A 496 -6.99 10.88 18.08
N GLY A 497 -7.05 11.66 19.19
CA GLY A 497 -8.16 11.56 20.15
C GLY A 497 -9.49 12.18 19.66
N GLU A 498 -9.47 12.98 18.60
CA GLU A 498 -10.65 13.65 18.05
C GLU A 498 -11.25 12.83 16.87
N TYR A 499 -10.41 12.04 16.17
CA TYR A 499 -10.75 11.33 14.93
C TYR A 499 -10.33 9.86 15.00
N SER A 500 -10.84 9.12 15.98
CA SER A 500 -10.44 7.72 16.20
C SER A 500 -10.77 6.81 15.03
N SER A 501 -11.87 7.02 14.33
CA SER A 501 -12.24 6.24 13.13
C SER A 501 -11.27 6.46 11.96
N VAL A 502 -10.72 7.67 11.82
CA VAL A 502 -9.68 7.95 10.82
C VAL A 502 -8.37 7.26 11.20
N VAL A 503 -8.02 7.27 12.50
CA VAL A 503 -6.84 6.53 12.98
C VAL A 503 -6.96 5.04 12.68
N GLU A 504 -8.10 4.42 13.04
CA GLU A 504 -8.37 3.00 12.77
C GLU A 504 -8.27 2.68 11.28
N ASN A 505 -8.85 3.51 10.40
CA ASN A 505 -8.75 3.32 8.95
C ASN A 505 -7.29 3.42 8.46
N LEU A 506 -6.57 4.50 8.80
CA LEU A 506 -5.21 4.70 8.30
C LEU A 506 -4.21 3.67 8.86
N GLU A 507 -4.44 3.16 10.08
CA GLU A 507 -3.66 2.08 10.67
C GLU A 507 -3.89 0.76 9.92
N GLU A 508 -5.14 0.39 9.67
CA GLU A 508 -5.52 -0.81 8.93
C GLU A 508 -4.96 -0.79 7.50
N GLU A 509 -5.13 0.33 6.81
CA GLU A 509 -4.67 0.47 5.42
C GLU A 509 -3.14 0.53 5.30
N LEU A 510 -2.44 1.11 6.28
CA LEU A 510 -0.98 1.03 6.34
C LEU A 510 -0.50 -0.43 6.47
N GLU A 511 -1.19 -1.26 7.27
CA GLU A 511 -0.88 -2.68 7.38
C GLU A 511 -1.17 -3.43 6.07
N HIS A 512 -2.25 -3.11 5.37
CA HIS A 512 -2.52 -3.67 4.04
C HIS A 512 -1.39 -3.34 3.05
N ILE A 513 -0.97 -2.08 2.98
CA ILE A 513 0.14 -1.64 2.11
C ILE A 513 1.45 -2.34 2.51
N ARG A 514 1.75 -2.41 3.82
CA ARG A 514 2.96 -3.06 4.34
C ARG A 514 3.05 -4.52 3.92
N ASN A 515 1.95 -5.24 4.02
CA ASN A 515 1.89 -6.68 3.78
C ASN A 515 1.58 -7.05 2.32
N GLY A 516 1.32 -6.07 1.44
CA GLY A 516 0.88 -6.31 0.06
C GLY A 516 -0.48 -7.01 0.01
N THR A 517 -1.37 -6.68 0.97
CA THR A 517 -2.75 -7.16 1.04
C THR A 517 -3.71 -6.01 0.76
N CYS A 518 -4.99 -6.28 0.73
CA CYS A 518 -6.03 -5.26 0.55
C CYS A 518 -7.21 -5.53 1.48
N GLY A 519 -8.06 -4.51 1.65
CA GLY A 519 -9.32 -4.61 2.37
C GLY A 519 -10.29 -5.64 1.77
N GLU A 520 -11.48 -5.75 2.34
CA GLU A 520 -12.47 -6.78 2.00
C GLU A 520 -13.07 -6.64 0.58
N VAL A 521 -12.91 -5.49 -0.09
CA VAL A 521 -13.49 -5.27 -1.43
C VAL A 521 -12.66 -5.98 -2.50
N ASN A 522 -13.32 -6.90 -3.20
CA ASN A 522 -12.76 -7.62 -4.34
C ASN A 522 -13.71 -7.48 -5.53
N ILE A 523 -13.21 -7.01 -6.65
CA ILE A 523 -14.00 -6.71 -7.85
C ILE A 523 -13.55 -7.61 -8.99
N MET A 524 -14.47 -8.37 -9.54
CA MET A 524 -14.23 -9.20 -10.74
C MET A 524 -14.53 -8.42 -12.00
N THR A 525 -13.63 -8.47 -12.97
CA THR A 525 -13.80 -7.79 -14.26
C THR A 525 -12.99 -8.44 -15.38
N LYS A 526 -13.09 -7.88 -16.58
CA LYS A 526 -12.24 -8.26 -17.73
C LYS A 526 -11.48 -7.04 -18.22
N ALA A 527 -10.36 -7.30 -18.89
CA ALA A 527 -9.60 -6.27 -19.56
C ALA A 527 -10.48 -5.47 -20.53
N GLY A 528 -10.38 -4.14 -20.47
CA GLY A 528 -11.18 -3.21 -21.27
C GLY A 528 -12.58 -2.88 -20.74
N GLU A 529 -13.05 -3.53 -19.68
CA GLU A 529 -14.35 -3.23 -19.04
C GLU A 529 -14.27 -1.98 -18.17
N THR A 530 -15.43 -1.46 -17.82
CA THR A 530 -15.58 -0.30 -16.90
C THR A 530 -16.24 -0.75 -15.61
N ILE A 531 -15.65 -0.41 -14.49
CA ILE A 531 -16.14 -0.70 -13.14
C ILE A 531 -16.74 0.58 -12.55
N ASP A 532 -17.94 0.50 -11.98
CA ASP A 532 -18.54 1.55 -11.18
C ASP A 532 -18.20 1.34 -9.71
N LEU A 533 -17.22 2.11 -9.20
CA LEU A 533 -16.75 1.99 -7.83
C LEU A 533 -17.79 2.41 -6.79
N THR A 534 -18.80 3.21 -7.17
CA THR A 534 -19.86 3.63 -6.24
C THR A 534 -20.69 2.46 -5.71
N VAL A 535 -20.74 1.36 -6.46
CA VAL A 535 -21.40 0.11 -6.05
C VAL A 535 -20.73 -0.48 -4.80
N TYR A 536 -19.42 -0.27 -4.65
CA TYR A 536 -18.60 -0.88 -3.60
C TYR A 536 -18.31 0.08 -2.44
N PHE A 537 -18.12 1.37 -2.72
CA PHE A 537 -17.65 2.36 -1.75
C PHE A 537 -18.66 3.50 -1.48
N GLY A 538 -19.78 3.56 -2.20
CA GLY A 538 -20.75 4.64 -2.09
C GLY A 538 -20.37 5.89 -2.89
N PRO A 539 -20.90 7.07 -2.50
CA PRO A 539 -20.61 8.32 -3.20
C PRO A 539 -19.13 8.65 -3.17
N LEU A 540 -18.53 8.96 -4.33
CA LEU A 540 -17.09 9.17 -4.51
C LEU A 540 -16.73 10.59 -4.97
N GLU A 541 -17.56 11.61 -4.67
CA GLU A 541 -17.26 13.00 -5.02
C GLU A 541 -15.92 13.44 -4.39
N GLY A 542 -14.98 13.89 -5.22
CA GLY A 542 -13.65 14.31 -4.79
C GLY A 542 -12.70 13.17 -4.39
N ALA A 543 -13.03 11.90 -4.70
CA ALA A 543 -12.15 10.77 -4.46
C ALA A 543 -11.04 10.68 -5.51
N ILE A 544 -9.89 10.13 -5.12
CA ILE A 544 -8.76 9.81 -6.00
C ILE A 544 -8.56 8.30 -6.01
N VAL A 545 -8.51 7.70 -7.19
CA VAL A 545 -8.24 6.26 -7.32
C VAL A 545 -6.93 6.02 -8.07
N SER A 546 -6.17 5.00 -7.65
CA SER A 546 -4.98 4.55 -8.36
C SER A 546 -4.88 3.03 -8.39
N GLY A 547 -4.23 2.51 -9.42
CA GLY A 547 -3.93 1.10 -9.65
C GLY A 547 -3.28 0.93 -11.00
N ASP A 548 -2.39 -0.04 -11.14
CA ASP A 548 -1.65 -0.32 -12.38
C ASP A 548 -2.55 -0.79 -13.53
N PHE A 549 -3.70 -1.34 -13.19
CA PHE A 549 -4.72 -1.88 -14.10
C PHE A 549 -5.68 -0.82 -14.67
N ILE A 550 -5.62 0.43 -14.17
CA ILE A 550 -6.57 1.49 -14.55
C ILE A 550 -6.08 2.19 -15.83
N ASP A 551 -6.98 2.32 -16.81
CA ASP A 551 -6.75 3.16 -18.00
C ASP A 551 -6.83 4.64 -17.58
N GLY A 552 -5.70 5.36 -17.64
CA GLY A 552 -5.51 6.71 -17.13
C GLY A 552 -6.38 7.83 -17.73
N ASN A 553 -7.39 7.50 -18.54
CA ASN A 553 -8.37 8.43 -19.10
C ASN A 553 -9.76 8.30 -18.46
N ALA A 554 -9.85 7.86 -17.21
CA ALA A 554 -11.12 7.85 -16.49
C ALA A 554 -11.56 9.29 -16.24
N THR A 555 -12.44 9.81 -17.11
CA THR A 555 -13.06 11.14 -16.96
C THR A 555 -14.19 11.17 -15.92
N ASP A 556 -14.50 10.03 -15.32
CA ASP A 556 -15.50 9.85 -14.28
C ASP A 556 -14.85 9.09 -13.13
N LEU A 557 -14.53 9.76 -12.05
CA LEU A 557 -13.87 9.21 -10.86
C LEU A 557 -14.63 8.05 -10.21
N CYS A 558 -15.93 7.96 -10.48
CA CYS A 558 -16.78 6.86 -10.01
C CYS A 558 -16.64 5.61 -10.87
N LYS A 559 -16.18 5.75 -12.13
CA LYS A 559 -16.13 4.68 -13.14
C LYS A 559 -14.72 4.55 -13.70
N ILE A 560 -13.99 3.59 -13.18
CA ILE A 560 -12.65 3.26 -13.69
C ILE A 560 -12.77 2.32 -14.89
N ARG A 561 -12.00 2.58 -15.92
CA ARG A 561 -11.82 1.66 -17.04
C ARG A 561 -10.59 0.82 -16.82
N ILE A 562 -10.74 -0.48 -17.02
CA ILE A 562 -9.61 -1.42 -16.97
C ILE A 562 -8.85 -1.33 -18.29
N LYS A 563 -7.52 -1.32 -18.25
CA LYS A 563 -6.69 -1.38 -19.44
C LYS A 563 -7.06 -2.57 -20.30
N SER A 564 -7.08 -2.39 -21.62
CA SER A 564 -7.41 -3.47 -22.57
C SER A 564 -6.33 -4.55 -22.67
N ASP A 565 -5.13 -4.26 -22.20
CA ASP A 565 -3.95 -5.12 -22.13
C ASP A 565 -3.55 -5.47 -20.69
N ALA A 566 -4.41 -5.18 -19.72
CA ALA A 566 -4.18 -5.58 -18.33
C ALA A 566 -4.08 -7.10 -18.22
N THR A 567 -3.10 -7.57 -17.48
CA THR A 567 -2.83 -8.98 -17.29
C THR A 567 -3.90 -9.67 -16.45
N ASP A 568 -4.20 -10.92 -16.75
CA ASP A 568 -5.08 -11.73 -15.91
C ASP A 568 -4.45 -11.92 -14.52
N GLY A 569 -5.24 -11.78 -13.48
CA GLY A 569 -4.78 -11.94 -12.11
C GLY A 569 -5.41 -10.95 -11.14
N SER A 570 -4.87 -10.92 -9.92
CA SER A 570 -5.31 -10.00 -8.86
C SER A 570 -4.40 -8.78 -8.83
N HIS A 571 -5.01 -7.61 -8.93
CA HIS A 571 -4.37 -6.30 -8.87
C HIS A 571 -4.90 -5.54 -7.66
N ILE A 572 -4.06 -4.75 -7.01
CA ILE A 572 -4.46 -3.92 -5.87
C ILE A 572 -4.67 -2.50 -6.34
N GLY A 573 -5.87 -1.96 -6.06
CA GLY A 573 -6.20 -0.56 -6.22
C GLY A 573 -6.25 0.15 -4.87
N VAL A 574 -6.07 1.45 -4.88
CA VAL A 574 -6.22 2.32 -3.71
C VAL A 574 -7.17 3.45 -4.06
N LEU A 575 -8.14 3.67 -3.19
CA LEU A 575 -9.12 4.75 -3.27
C LEU A 575 -8.92 5.67 -2.07
N ALA A 576 -8.63 6.95 -2.32
CA ALA A 576 -8.65 7.99 -1.28
C ALA A 576 -9.94 8.79 -1.39
N LEU A 577 -10.67 8.89 -0.30
CA LEU A 577 -11.90 9.64 -0.22
C LEU A 577 -11.63 11.13 0.10
N ALA A 578 -12.60 11.99 -0.18
CA ALA A 578 -12.48 13.43 0.07
C ALA A 578 -12.26 13.79 1.56
N ASP A 579 -12.64 12.93 2.49
CA ASP A 579 -12.39 13.09 3.93
C ASP A 579 -10.96 12.66 4.33
N GLY A 580 -10.17 12.14 3.38
CA GLY A 580 -8.80 11.69 3.54
C GLY A 580 -8.66 10.27 4.09
N THR A 581 -9.74 9.52 4.25
CA THR A 581 -9.64 8.08 4.46
C THR A 581 -9.25 7.39 3.15
N ILE A 582 -8.60 6.23 3.25
CA ILE A 582 -8.21 5.44 2.09
C ILE A 582 -8.74 4.01 2.21
N HIS A 583 -8.89 3.34 1.07
CA HIS A 583 -9.30 1.94 1.01
C HIS A 583 -8.47 1.22 -0.04
N THR A 584 -7.81 0.16 0.37
CA THR A 584 -7.20 -0.78 -0.57
C THR A 584 -8.23 -1.81 -1.00
N PHE A 585 -8.26 -2.15 -2.28
CA PHE A 585 -9.21 -3.12 -2.83
C PHE A 585 -8.53 -3.96 -3.92
N ALA A 586 -9.01 -5.19 -4.11
CA ALA A 586 -8.54 -6.03 -5.19
C ALA A 586 -9.44 -5.92 -6.42
N VAL A 587 -8.82 -5.87 -7.60
CA VAL A 587 -9.48 -6.06 -8.88
C VAL A 587 -8.90 -7.31 -9.51
N VAL A 588 -9.77 -8.29 -9.80
CA VAL A 588 -9.40 -9.55 -10.39
C VAL A 588 -9.81 -9.53 -11.85
N ILE A 589 -8.81 -9.53 -12.73
CA ILE A 589 -8.98 -9.44 -14.18
C ILE A 589 -8.87 -10.83 -14.78
N GLY A 590 -9.76 -11.13 -15.73
CA GLY A 590 -9.77 -12.40 -16.47
C GLY A 590 -10.74 -13.44 -15.89
N GLU A 591 -10.59 -14.69 -16.36
CA GLU A 591 -11.37 -15.83 -15.85
C GLU A 591 -10.69 -16.38 -14.59
N SER A 592 -11.05 -15.86 -13.43
CA SER A 592 -10.53 -16.32 -12.14
C SER A 592 -11.66 -16.79 -11.23
N TYR A 593 -11.31 -17.64 -10.28
CA TYR A 593 -12.25 -18.11 -9.28
C TYR A 593 -12.34 -17.08 -8.14
N TYR A 594 -13.49 -16.42 -8.01
CA TYR A 594 -13.81 -15.59 -6.87
C TYR A 594 -15.29 -15.73 -6.51
N GLY A 595 -15.60 -16.07 -5.29
CA GLY A 595 -16.96 -16.28 -4.82
C GLY A 595 -17.13 -17.61 -4.08
N ALA A 596 -18.35 -18.10 -4.09
CA ALA A 596 -18.73 -19.37 -3.45
C ALA A 596 -18.70 -20.50 -4.47
N TYR A 597 -18.09 -21.62 -4.07
CA TYR A 597 -17.94 -22.80 -4.92
C TYR A 597 -18.14 -24.09 -4.15
N HIS A 598 -18.57 -25.14 -4.86
CA HIS A 598 -18.36 -26.52 -4.46
C HIS A 598 -17.06 -27.04 -5.11
N ILE A 599 -16.12 -27.50 -4.29
CA ILE A 599 -14.95 -28.24 -4.78
C ILE A 599 -15.26 -29.72 -4.64
N ASN A 600 -15.55 -30.40 -5.74
CA ASN A 600 -16.04 -31.76 -5.74
C ASN A 600 -14.91 -32.76 -5.97
N TYR A 601 -14.86 -33.79 -5.14
CA TYR A 601 -14.07 -34.99 -5.32
C TYR A 601 -14.99 -36.18 -5.61
N ASN A 602 -14.77 -36.87 -6.73
CA ASN A 602 -15.65 -37.99 -7.18
C ASN A 602 -17.14 -37.59 -7.26
N GLY A 603 -17.42 -36.35 -7.70
CA GLY A 603 -18.79 -35.83 -7.85
C GLY A 603 -19.50 -35.48 -6.54
N LYS A 604 -18.78 -35.37 -5.44
CA LYS A 604 -19.32 -34.93 -4.13
C LYS A 604 -18.45 -33.82 -3.54
N PRO A 605 -19.05 -32.78 -2.95
CA PRO A 605 -18.31 -31.65 -2.42
C PRO A 605 -17.46 -32.02 -1.21
N LEU A 606 -16.26 -31.41 -1.09
CA LEU A 606 -15.51 -31.38 0.15
C LEU A 606 -16.24 -30.50 1.16
N PHE A 607 -16.06 -30.76 2.45
CA PHE A 607 -16.69 -29.96 3.50
C PHE A 607 -15.81 -29.80 4.72
N ILE A 608 -16.15 -28.82 5.57
CA ILE A 608 -15.48 -28.57 6.85
C ILE A 608 -16.17 -29.34 7.99
N ALA A 609 -15.39 -29.98 8.83
CA ALA A 609 -15.91 -30.56 10.06
C ALA A 609 -14.90 -30.51 11.23
N TYR A 610 -15.40 -30.42 12.44
CA TYR A 610 -14.60 -30.62 13.65
C TYR A 610 -14.44 -32.12 13.90
N ASN A 611 -13.22 -32.63 13.80
CA ASN A 611 -12.96 -34.05 13.95
C ASN A 611 -12.10 -34.36 15.16
N THR A 612 -12.65 -35.11 16.10
CA THR A 612 -11.97 -35.60 17.29
C THR A 612 -11.61 -37.09 17.26
N THR A 613 -12.12 -37.89 16.30
CA THR A 613 -12.20 -39.35 16.49
C THR A 613 -11.35 -40.21 15.57
N HIS A 614 -10.67 -39.67 14.53
CA HIS A 614 -10.00 -40.52 13.54
C HIS A 614 -8.50 -40.30 13.39
N ASP A 615 -7.88 -39.61 14.32
CA ASP A 615 -6.45 -39.40 14.26
C ASP A 615 -5.78 -39.66 15.62
N ASN A 616 -4.80 -40.55 15.62
CA ASN A 616 -3.85 -40.71 16.71
C ASN A 616 -2.92 -39.46 16.83
N SER A 617 -3.12 -38.42 16.00
CA SER A 617 -2.41 -37.17 16.08
C SER A 617 -3.10 -36.24 17.11
N LYS A 618 -2.29 -35.56 17.89
CA LYS A 618 -2.68 -34.61 18.94
C LYS A 618 -3.29 -33.27 18.41
N ASN A 619 -3.75 -33.22 17.16
CA ASN A 619 -4.28 -31.99 16.55
C ASN A 619 -5.81 -32.03 16.49
N GLU A 620 -6.47 -31.59 17.56
CA GLU A 620 -7.89 -31.29 17.57
C GLU A 620 -8.16 -30.01 16.77
N GLY A 621 -9.26 -29.96 16.01
CA GLY A 621 -9.63 -28.74 15.25
C GLY A 621 -10.46 -29.02 14.02
N TYR A 622 -10.85 -27.94 13.33
CA TYR A 622 -11.56 -28.01 12.06
C TYR A 622 -10.63 -28.46 10.94
N LYS A 623 -11.11 -29.39 10.11
CA LYS A 623 -10.36 -30.04 9.04
C LYS A 623 -11.19 -30.06 7.76
N LEU A 624 -10.49 -30.04 6.62
CA LEU A 624 -11.10 -30.31 5.33
C LEU A 624 -11.37 -31.81 5.20
N ILE A 625 -12.60 -32.19 4.89
CA ILE A 625 -13.07 -33.59 4.89
C ILE A 625 -13.59 -33.97 3.49
N SER A 626 -13.29 -35.20 3.08
CA SER A 626 -13.90 -35.82 1.91
C SER A 626 -15.21 -36.53 2.28
N PRO A 627 -16.27 -36.46 1.45
CA PRO A 627 -17.56 -37.08 1.71
C PRO A 627 -17.54 -38.60 1.84
N ASP A 628 -16.47 -39.26 1.43
CA ASP A 628 -16.28 -40.70 1.61
C ASP A 628 -15.92 -41.08 3.07
N HIS A 629 -15.64 -40.09 3.93
CA HIS A 629 -15.11 -40.30 5.28
C HIS A 629 -15.98 -39.73 6.41
N SER A 630 -17.19 -39.22 6.14
CA SER A 630 -18.07 -38.70 7.17
C SER A 630 -19.56 -38.82 6.83
N ASN A 631 -20.37 -38.77 7.88
CA ASN A 631 -21.78 -39.17 7.83
C ASN A 631 -22.79 -38.07 7.52
N SER A 632 -22.44 -36.82 7.43
CA SER A 632 -23.32 -35.74 6.89
C SER A 632 -22.68 -34.36 6.94
N SER A 633 -22.76 -33.57 5.87
CA SER A 633 -22.67 -32.13 5.86
C SER A 633 -24.03 -31.50 6.20
N ALA A 634 -24.06 -30.40 6.94
CA ALA A 634 -25.24 -29.54 6.95
C ALA A 634 -25.23 -28.64 5.72
N PRO A 635 -26.38 -28.12 5.26
CA PRO A 635 -26.40 -27.16 4.15
C PRO A 635 -25.42 -25.99 4.40
N GLY A 636 -24.50 -25.73 3.47
CA GLY A 636 -23.48 -24.71 3.56
C GLY A 636 -22.13 -25.15 4.12
N ASP A 637 -22.00 -26.33 4.76
CA ASP A 637 -20.72 -26.86 5.21
C ASP A 637 -19.77 -27.21 4.05
N GLU A 638 -20.31 -27.39 2.86
CA GLU A 638 -19.61 -27.71 1.62
C GLU A 638 -19.26 -26.49 0.76
N ILE A 639 -19.65 -25.30 1.17
CA ILE A 639 -19.37 -24.08 0.40
C ILE A 639 -17.97 -23.55 0.71
N VAL A 640 -17.14 -23.49 -0.30
CA VAL A 640 -15.80 -22.93 -0.25
C VAL A 640 -15.86 -21.51 -0.80
N MET A 641 -15.50 -20.52 0.00
CA MET A 641 -15.21 -19.17 -0.47
C MET A 641 -13.79 -19.16 -1.04
N VAL A 642 -13.67 -18.86 -2.31
CA VAL A 642 -12.40 -18.71 -3.03
C VAL A 642 -12.14 -17.22 -3.21
N ARG A 643 -10.99 -16.74 -2.75
CA ARG A 643 -10.56 -15.35 -2.92
C ARG A 643 -9.19 -15.32 -3.57
N PRO A 644 -8.98 -14.55 -4.63
CA PRO A 644 -7.66 -14.35 -5.23
C PRO A 644 -6.68 -13.73 -4.22
N MET A 645 -5.42 -14.17 -4.27
CA MET A 645 -4.34 -13.65 -3.45
C MET A 645 -3.01 -13.74 -4.21
N GLY A 646 -2.61 -12.65 -4.86
CA GLY A 646 -1.45 -12.62 -5.76
C GLY A 646 -1.61 -13.63 -6.90
N ASP A 647 -0.63 -14.51 -7.07
CA ASP A 647 -0.61 -15.57 -8.11
C ASP A 647 -1.42 -16.84 -7.75
N GLY A 648 -2.27 -16.78 -6.72
CA GLY A 648 -3.09 -17.91 -6.27
C GLY A 648 -4.36 -17.49 -5.56
N TYR A 649 -4.90 -18.38 -4.74
CA TYR A 649 -6.18 -18.22 -4.05
C TYR A 649 -6.07 -18.57 -2.58
N THR A 650 -6.78 -17.85 -1.73
CA THR A 650 -7.12 -18.33 -0.39
C THR A 650 -8.45 -19.06 -0.44
N LEU A 651 -8.56 -20.10 0.36
CA LEU A 651 -9.77 -20.90 0.50
C LEU A 651 -10.29 -20.79 1.93
N SER A 652 -11.56 -20.46 2.07
CA SER A 652 -12.20 -20.42 3.39
C SER A 652 -13.54 -21.14 3.37
N MET A 653 -13.90 -21.73 4.52
CA MET A 653 -15.17 -22.40 4.74
C MET A 653 -15.66 -22.04 6.13
N GLN A 654 -16.94 -21.74 6.27
CA GLN A 654 -17.55 -21.44 7.57
C GLN A 654 -16.81 -20.33 8.33
N GLY A 655 -16.34 -19.26 7.61
CA GLY A 655 -15.59 -18.15 8.19
C GLY A 655 -14.18 -18.49 8.66
N LYS A 656 -13.65 -19.69 8.37
CA LYS A 656 -12.29 -20.13 8.71
C LYS A 656 -11.45 -20.33 7.48
N VAL A 657 -10.20 -19.81 7.50
CA VAL A 657 -9.27 -19.96 6.37
C VAL A 657 -8.57 -21.31 6.38
N LEU A 658 -8.38 -21.87 5.20
CA LEU A 658 -7.62 -23.11 5.01
C LEU A 658 -6.12 -22.80 5.12
N LYS A 659 -5.44 -23.47 6.05
CA LYS A 659 -4.00 -23.30 6.29
C LYS A 659 -3.15 -24.01 5.25
N GLU A 660 -1.89 -23.57 5.11
CA GLU A 660 -0.90 -24.30 4.33
C GLU A 660 -0.75 -25.75 4.82
N PRO A 661 -0.71 -26.72 3.90
CA PRO A 661 -0.41 -28.10 4.24
C PRO A 661 1.00 -28.23 4.85
N LYS A 662 1.15 -28.94 5.95
CA LYS A 662 2.47 -29.13 6.57
C LYS A 662 3.39 -29.99 5.69
N LEU A 663 4.66 -29.58 5.57
CA LEU A 663 5.70 -30.18 4.72
C LEU A 663 6.17 -31.59 5.16
N SER A 664 5.82 -32.09 6.35
CA SER A 664 6.33 -33.36 6.86
C SER A 664 5.23 -34.24 7.44
N GLY A 665 5.07 -35.42 6.87
CA GLY A 665 4.20 -36.48 7.36
C GLY A 665 2.77 -36.41 6.85
N TRP A 666 1.97 -37.41 7.19
CA TRP A 666 0.53 -37.52 6.90
C TRP A 666 -0.22 -36.54 7.80
N GLY A 667 -0.48 -35.31 7.31
CA GLY A 667 -1.17 -34.29 8.08
C GLY A 667 -2.48 -33.87 7.41
N HIS A 668 -3.59 -33.85 8.16
CA HIS A 668 -4.81 -33.21 7.70
C HIS A 668 -4.59 -31.72 7.44
N ILE A 669 -5.28 -31.16 6.44
CA ILE A 669 -5.28 -29.73 6.19
C ILE A 669 -6.26 -29.09 7.18
N MET A 670 -5.74 -28.22 8.01
CA MET A 670 -6.46 -27.57 9.11
C MET A 670 -7.02 -26.22 8.68
N PHE A 671 -8.09 -25.80 9.33
CA PHE A 671 -8.61 -24.44 9.26
C PHE A 671 -8.15 -23.60 10.46
N SER A 672 -8.14 -22.28 10.30
CA SER A 672 -7.82 -21.28 11.32
C SER A 672 -8.86 -20.16 11.33
N ASP A 673 -9.10 -19.59 12.52
CA ASP A 673 -9.87 -18.36 12.69
C ASP A 673 -9.01 -17.10 12.41
N ASN A 674 -7.68 -17.25 12.28
CA ASN A 674 -6.75 -16.18 12.00
C ASN A 674 -6.47 -16.13 10.50
N GLU A 675 -6.90 -15.07 9.83
CA GLU A 675 -6.68 -14.86 8.38
C GLU A 675 -5.21 -14.80 7.98
N ALA A 676 -4.33 -14.30 8.87
CA ALA A 676 -2.88 -14.30 8.63
C ALA A 676 -2.27 -15.72 8.51
N GLU A 677 -3.00 -16.77 8.86
CA GLU A 677 -2.59 -18.16 8.68
C GLU A 677 -3.15 -18.82 7.42
N ALA A 678 -3.79 -18.03 6.54
CA ALA A 678 -4.35 -18.54 5.30
C ALA A 678 -3.26 -19.11 4.38
N GLY A 679 -3.48 -20.30 3.89
CA GLY A 679 -2.66 -20.90 2.84
C GLY A 679 -3.01 -20.33 1.49
N LYS A 680 -2.03 -20.29 0.59
CA LYS A 680 -2.17 -19.85 -0.78
C LYS A 680 -2.17 -21.04 -1.73
N TYR A 681 -3.20 -21.18 -2.53
CA TYR A 681 -3.46 -22.33 -3.39
C TYR A 681 -3.55 -21.96 -4.85
N ILE A 682 -3.20 -22.89 -5.74
CA ILE A 682 -3.36 -22.79 -7.18
C ILE A 682 -4.24 -23.95 -7.65
N PHE A 683 -5.18 -23.66 -8.55
CA PHE A 683 -5.96 -24.65 -9.31
C PHE A 683 -5.22 -24.95 -10.60
N GLU A 684 -4.51 -26.08 -10.65
CA GLU A 684 -3.83 -26.53 -11.87
C GLU A 684 -4.78 -27.36 -12.72
N GLU A 685 -5.19 -26.86 -13.87
CA GLU A 685 -6.00 -27.62 -14.82
C GLU A 685 -5.23 -28.83 -15.32
N THR A 686 -5.88 -29.95 -15.41
CA THR A 686 -5.31 -31.18 -15.94
C THR A 686 -5.41 -31.17 -17.49
N SER A 687 -4.96 -32.26 -18.15
CA SER A 687 -5.20 -32.43 -19.58
C SER A 687 -6.68 -32.58 -19.97
N THR A 688 -7.57 -32.68 -19.00
CA THR A 688 -9.02 -32.73 -19.19
C THR A 688 -9.61 -31.41 -18.68
N PHE A 689 -10.27 -30.68 -19.57
CA PHE A 689 -10.92 -29.39 -19.29
C PHE A 689 -11.89 -29.50 -18.12
N GLY A 690 -11.85 -28.51 -17.21
CA GLY A 690 -12.71 -28.47 -16.03
C GLY A 690 -12.31 -29.41 -14.89
N ILE A 691 -11.18 -30.12 -15.02
CA ILE A 691 -10.65 -30.96 -13.95
C ILE A 691 -9.32 -30.42 -13.45
N TYR A 692 -9.24 -30.17 -12.15
CA TYR A 692 -8.15 -29.48 -11.49
C TYR A 692 -7.42 -30.34 -10.46
N LYS A 693 -6.13 -30.07 -10.25
CA LYS A 693 -5.38 -30.39 -9.05
C LYS A 693 -5.24 -29.12 -8.22
N ILE A 694 -5.29 -29.24 -6.91
CA ILE A 694 -5.13 -28.12 -5.99
C ILE A 694 -3.78 -28.25 -5.32
N ARG A 695 -2.90 -27.26 -5.48
CA ARG A 695 -1.60 -27.25 -4.82
C ARG A 695 -1.38 -25.96 -4.03
N SER A 696 -0.54 -26.05 -3.01
CA SER A 696 -0.01 -24.88 -2.29
C SER A 696 1.07 -24.17 -3.12
N THR A 697 1.21 -22.86 -2.94
CA THR A 697 2.29 -22.08 -3.56
C THR A 697 3.60 -22.11 -2.77
N SER A 698 3.60 -22.64 -1.53
CA SER A 698 4.79 -22.67 -0.69
C SER A 698 5.91 -23.57 -1.26
N GLU A 699 7.16 -23.29 -0.89
CA GLU A 699 8.31 -24.11 -1.26
C GLU A 699 8.09 -25.58 -0.88
N GLY A 700 8.19 -26.48 -1.86
CA GLY A 700 8.03 -27.92 -1.67
C GLY A 700 6.82 -28.53 -2.38
N VAL A 701 5.96 -27.73 -3.02
CA VAL A 701 4.79 -28.15 -3.81
C VAL A 701 3.97 -29.25 -3.13
N ASN A 702 3.07 -28.86 -2.25
CA ASN A 702 2.15 -29.77 -1.57
C ASN A 702 0.78 -29.71 -2.23
N TYR A 703 0.24 -30.87 -2.60
CA TYR A 703 -1.09 -30.99 -3.16
C TYR A 703 -2.13 -31.31 -2.08
N VAL A 704 -3.32 -30.74 -2.23
CA VAL A 704 -4.52 -31.22 -1.56
C VAL A 704 -4.85 -32.60 -2.14
N ASN A 705 -4.82 -33.65 -1.34
CA ASN A 705 -5.03 -35.01 -1.82
C ASN A 705 -6.05 -35.75 -0.92
N VAL A 706 -6.72 -36.74 -1.46
CA VAL A 706 -7.67 -37.59 -0.72
C VAL A 706 -7.09 -38.98 -0.56
N TYR A 707 -6.96 -39.44 0.69
CA TYR A 707 -6.42 -40.75 1.04
C TYR A 707 -7.52 -41.65 1.61
N LYS A 708 -7.63 -42.85 1.10
CA LYS A 708 -8.72 -43.76 1.41
C LYS A 708 -9.00 -43.99 2.91
N GLU A 709 -7.97 -43.89 3.72
CA GLU A 709 -8.07 -44.17 5.18
C GLU A 709 -7.96 -42.89 6.04
N HIS A 710 -7.55 -41.76 5.49
CA HIS A 710 -7.18 -40.55 6.23
C HIS A 710 -7.93 -39.28 5.81
N GLY A 711 -8.79 -39.36 4.78
CA GLY A 711 -9.50 -38.17 4.26
C GLY A 711 -8.58 -37.21 3.50
N VAL A 712 -8.83 -35.91 3.60
CA VAL A 712 -8.07 -34.87 2.88
C VAL A 712 -6.77 -34.56 3.61
N VAL A 713 -5.65 -34.72 2.92
CA VAL A 713 -4.30 -34.52 3.46
C VAL A 713 -3.44 -33.70 2.51
N GLY A 714 -2.50 -32.93 3.05
CA GLY A 714 -1.42 -32.34 2.29
C GLY A 714 -0.38 -33.40 1.92
N ASN A 715 0.11 -33.36 0.68
CA ASN A 715 1.05 -34.37 0.20
C ASN A 715 2.13 -33.80 -0.72
N ASP A 716 3.36 -34.32 -0.59
CA ASP A 716 4.46 -33.96 -1.44
C ASP A 716 4.47 -34.71 -2.79
N LYS A 717 5.37 -34.32 -3.70
CA LYS A 717 5.55 -34.89 -5.04
C LYS A 717 5.86 -36.39 -5.06
N SER A 718 6.20 -36.99 -3.92
CA SER A 718 6.74 -38.35 -3.83
C SER A 718 5.69 -39.44 -3.79
N VAL A 719 4.39 -39.09 -3.80
CA VAL A 719 3.32 -40.07 -3.65
C VAL A 719 3.10 -40.84 -4.94
N LYS A 720 3.33 -42.16 -4.86
CA LYS A 720 3.15 -43.10 -5.98
C LYS A 720 1.68 -43.38 -6.33
N ALA A 721 0.72 -43.03 -5.48
CA ALA A 721 -0.70 -43.05 -5.80
C ALA A 721 -1.05 -41.73 -6.51
N GLY A 722 -1.81 -41.78 -7.59
CA GLY A 722 -2.17 -40.60 -8.39
C GLY A 722 -2.76 -39.48 -7.52
N LEU A 723 -2.45 -38.23 -7.87
CA LEU A 723 -2.99 -37.06 -7.18
C LEU A 723 -4.51 -37.01 -7.37
N ALA A 724 -5.24 -36.59 -6.32
CA ALA A 724 -6.66 -36.33 -6.41
C ALA A 724 -6.96 -35.20 -7.40
N THR A 725 -8.06 -35.36 -8.10
CA THR A 725 -8.56 -34.34 -9.03
C THR A 725 -9.96 -33.91 -8.64
N TYR A 726 -10.28 -32.66 -8.92
CA TYR A 726 -11.47 -31.96 -8.47
C TYR A 726 -12.20 -31.31 -9.63
N THR A 727 -13.53 -31.20 -9.51
CA THR A 727 -14.32 -30.23 -10.30
C THR A 727 -14.70 -29.06 -9.40
N ILE A 728 -14.87 -27.88 -9.99
CA ILE A 728 -15.19 -26.64 -9.29
C ILE A 728 -16.49 -26.09 -9.88
N GLU A 729 -17.52 -25.96 -9.05
CA GLU A 729 -18.85 -25.53 -9.47
C GLU A 729 -19.27 -24.30 -8.66
N SER A 730 -19.71 -23.22 -9.31
CA SER A 730 -20.18 -22.00 -8.63
C SER A 730 -21.47 -22.25 -7.84
N VAL A 731 -21.57 -21.59 -6.67
CA VAL A 731 -22.79 -21.58 -5.84
C VAL A 731 -23.33 -20.15 -5.84
N GLU A 732 -24.46 -19.94 -6.51
CA GLU A 732 -25.05 -18.62 -6.69
C GLU A 732 -25.98 -18.25 -5.54
N SER A 733 -26.61 -19.20 -4.89
CA SER A 733 -27.55 -18.96 -3.78
C SER A 733 -27.55 -20.12 -2.77
N LEU A 734 -28.07 -19.83 -1.57
CA LEU A 734 -28.31 -20.82 -0.52
C LEU A 734 -29.81 -20.91 -0.20
N PRO A 735 -30.42 -22.09 -0.31
CA PRO A 735 -31.83 -22.29 0.05
C PRO A 735 -32.03 -22.30 1.57
N VAL A 736 -32.98 -21.54 2.06
CA VAL A 736 -33.45 -21.54 3.45
C VAL A 736 -34.93 -21.86 3.47
N THR A 737 -35.33 -22.88 4.26
CA THR A 737 -36.73 -23.26 4.43
C THR A 737 -37.36 -22.42 5.54
N LEU A 738 -38.32 -21.57 5.18
CA LEU A 738 -39.19 -20.90 6.16
C LEU A 738 -40.35 -21.83 6.55
N PRO A 739 -40.46 -22.17 7.82
CA PRO A 739 -41.52 -23.07 8.31
C PRO A 739 -42.87 -22.36 8.29
N VAL A 740 -43.92 -23.10 8.68
CA VAL A 740 -45.22 -22.52 8.98
C VAL A 740 -45.07 -21.38 9.99
N GLY A 741 -45.59 -20.19 9.64
CA GLY A 741 -45.36 -18.94 10.36
C GLY A 741 -44.20 -18.11 9.81
N GLY A 742 -43.47 -18.57 8.77
CA GLY A 742 -42.56 -17.78 7.94
C GLY A 742 -41.28 -17.29 8.65
N THR A 743 -40.94 -17.84 9.80
CA THR A 743 -39.81 -17.33 10.61
C THR A 743 -38.72 -18.37 10.80
N ALA A 744 -37.48 -17.99 10.52
CA ALA A 744 -36.29 -18.80 10.74
C ALA A 744 -35.11 -17.94 11.28
N THR A 745 -34.02 -18.60 11.67
CA THR A 745 -32.77 -17.92 12.04
C THR A 745 -31.69 -18.19 11.00
N ILE A 746 -30.84 -17.19 10.71
CA ILE A 746 -29.71 -17.30 9.79
C ILE A 746 -28.44 -16.69 10.40
N CYS A 747 -27.28 -17.20 9.96
CA CYS A 747 -25.97 -16.61 10.15
C CYS A 747 -25.04 -17.19 9.08
N PHE A 748 -24.76 -16.47 8.01
CA PHE A 748 -23.98 -17.00 6.89
C PHE A 748 -22.49 -16.59 6.96
N PRO A 749 -21.57 -17.44 6.51
CA PRO A 749 -20.15 -17.10 6.42
C PRO A 749 -19.79 -16.31 5.16
N PHE A 750 -20.76 -15.74 4.46
CA PHE A 750 -20.67 -14.93 3.25
C PHE A 750 -21.78 -13.87 3.23
N ASN A 751 -21.60 -12.82 2.41
CA ASN A 751 -22.63 -11.82 2.22
C ASN A 751 -23.78 -12.38 1.36
N VAL A 752 -25.00 -12.04 1.71
CA VAL A 752 -26.18 -12.45 0.94
C VAL A 752 -27.09 -11.27 0.66
N VAL A 753 -27.79 -11.34 -0.46
CA VAL A 753 -28.90 -10.41 -0.74
C VAL A 753 -30.17 -10.94 -0.09
N ILE A 754 -30.88 -10.08 0.64
CA ILE A 754 -32.19 -10.44 1.22
C ILE A 754 -33.21 -10.62 0.08
N PRO A 755 -33.82 -11.81 -0.05
CA PRO A 755 -34.76 -12.09 -1.12
C PRO A 755 -36.04 -11.28 -1.02
N ASP A 756 -36.79 -11.20 -2.14
CA ASP A 756 -38.07 -10.54 -2.17
C ASP A 756 -39.06 -11.14 -1.18
N GLY A 757 -39.72 -10.26 -0.44
CA GLY A 757 -40.72 -10.64 0.58
C GLY A 757 -40.12 -11.17 1.89
N VAL A 758 -38.78 -11.06 2.08
CA VAL A 758 -38.11 -11.42 3.32
C VAL A 758 -37.55 -10.17 4.01
N CYS A 759 -37.62 -10.14 5.32
CA CYS A 759 -36.96 -9.14 6.16
C CYS A 759 -36.08 -9.82 7.20
N ALA A 760 -34.93 -9.23 7.50
CA ALA A 760 -34.02 -9.67 8.55
C ALA A 760 -34.11 -8.74 9.77
N TYR A 761 -34.05 -9.34 10.95
CA TYR A 761 -34.28 -8.66 12.22
C TYR A 761 -33.22 -9.02 13.24
N ASP A 762 -32.98 -8.10 14.16
CA ASP A 762 -32.09 -8.28 15.32
C ASP A 762 -32.77 -7.76 16.60
N ALA A 763 -32.19 -8.01 17.76
CA ALA A 763 -32.69 -7.53 19.03
C ALA A 763 -31.58 -7.21 20.04
N THR A 764 -31.79 -6.19 20.86
CA THR A 764 -30.94 -5.83 22.00
C THR A 764 -31.69 -6.05 23.32
N ALA A 765 -31.03 -5.92 24.45
CA ALA A 765 -31.63 -6.09 25.78
C ALA A 765 -32.82 -5.14 26.02
N SER A 766 -32.85 -3.96 25.43
CA SER A 766 -33.95 -3.00 25.50
C SER A 766 -35.22 -3.47 24.77
N ASN A 767 -35.09 -4.44 23.88
CA ASN A 767 -36.20 -5.01 23.12
C ASN A 767 -36.97 -6.08 23.90
N VAL A 768 -36.44 -6.53 25.03
CA VAL A 768 -37.09 -7.59 25.85
C VAL A 768 -37.88 -6.93 26.98
N THR A 769 -39.21 -7.10 26.95
CA THR A 769 -40.13 -6.50 27.93
C THR A 769 -41.17 -7.50 28.42
N PHE A 770 -41.69 -7.28 29.64
CA PHE A 770 -42.82 -8.08 30.14
C PHE A 770 -44.16 -7.45 29.74
N ASP A 771 -44.94 -8.21 28.97
CA ASP A 771 -46.29 -7.80 28.59
C ASP A 771 -47.32 -8.34 29.60
N GLY A 772 -47.88 -7.44 30.39
CA GLY A 772 -48.88 -7.80 31.41
C GLY A 772 -50.25 -8.22 30.84
N VAL A 773 -50.49 -8.00 29.56
CA VAL A 773 -51.76 -8.39 28.91
C VAL A 773 -51.76 -9.86 28.57
N ILE A 774 -50.65 -10.33 27.99
CA ILE A 774 -50.47 -11.74 27.65
C ILE A 774 -49.76 -12.54 28.76
N ASN A 775 -49.36 -11.85 29.82
CA ASN A 775 -48.62 -12.40 30.97
C ASN A 775 -47.36 -13.19 30.54
N ALA A 776 -46.61 -12.63 29.57
CA ALA A 776 -45.42 -13.25 29.02
C ALA A 776 -44.34 -12.19 28.75
N TYR A 777 -43.09 -12.63 28.64
CA TYR A 777 -42.03 -11.77 28.08
C TYR A 777 -42.12 -11.73 26.56
N THR A 778 -42.00 -10.55 26.00
CA THR A 778 -41.95 -10.30 24.57
C THR A 778 -40.58 -9.81 24.17
N CYS A 779 -40.11 -10.18 22.96
CA CYS A 779 -38.90 -9.64 22.31
C CYS A 779 -39.35 -8.94 21.04
N THR A 780 -39.26 -7.61 21.03
CA THR A 780 -39.53 -6.82 19.81
C THR A 780 -38.35 -6.89 18.89
N MET A 781 -38.53 -7.50 17.73
CA MET A 781 -37.49 -7.66 16.70
C MET A 781 -37.40 -6.40 15.84
N THR A 782 -36.20 -5.77 15.80
CA THR A 782 -35.93 -4.57 15.04
C THR A 782 -35.41 -4.94 13.65
N PRO A 783 -36.01 -4.42 12.56
CA PRO A 783 -35.56 -4.74 11.20
C PRO A 783 -34.17 -4.15 10.95
N ILE A 784 -33.26 -4.96 10.40
CA ILE A 784 -31.90 -4.55 10.03
C ILE A 784 -31.65 -4.60 8.52
N ALA A 785 -32.40 -5.44 7.78
CA ALA A 785 -32.33 -5.53 6.33
C ALA A 785 -33.67 -5.99 5.73
N SER A 786 -33.97 -5.53 4.53
CA SER A 786 -35.19 -5.84 3.76
C SER A 786 -34.83 -6.29 2.35
N SER A 787 -35.83 -6.69 1.56
CA SER A 787 -35.67 -7.13 0.17
C SER A 787 -34.71 -6.25 -0.63
N GLY A 788 -33.69 -6.86 -1.23
CA GLY A 788 -32.65 -6.19 -2.00
C GLY A 788 -31.46 -5.66 -1.18
N ASP A 789 -31.60 -5.53 0.16
CA ASP A 789 -30.48 -5.18 1.04
C ASP A 789 -29.46 -6.33 1.12
N ILE A 790 -28.19 -5.98 1.30
CA ILE A 790 -27.13 -6.96 1.54
C ILE A 790 -26.96 -7.17 3.04
N LEU A 791 -27.04 -8.42 3.51
CA LEU A 791 -26.69 -8.80 4.86
C LEU A 791 -25.22 -9.24 4.91
N LYS A 792 -24.43 -8.57 5.76
CA LYS A 792 -22.99 -8.84 5.88
C LYS A 792 -22.73 -10.26 6.42
N CYS A 793 -21.65 -10.88 5.98
CA CYS A 793 -21.18 -12.17 6.52
C CYS A 793 -21.04 -12.10 8.05
N GLY A 794 -21.40 -13.17 8.74
CA GLY A 794 -21.32 -13.23 10.19
C GLY A 794 -22.45 -12.53 10.94
N THR A 795 -23.40 -11.87 10.26
CA THR A 795 -24.53 -11.22 10.91
C THR A 795 -25.59 -12.26 11.31
N PRO A 796 -25.78 -12.56 12.59
CA PRO A 796 -26.89 -13.39 13.05
C PRO A 796 -28.21 -12.60 12.93
N ALA A 797 -29.21 -13.20 12.35
CA ALA A 797 -30.52 -12.55 12.15
C ALA A 797 -31.67 -13.54 12.29
N VAL A 798 -32.82 -13.01 12.73
CA VAL A 798 -34.12 -13.66 12.57
C VAL A 798 -34.70 -13.17 11.26
N ILE A 799 -35.07 -14.06 10.36
CA ILE A 799 -35.73 -13.71 9.09
C ILE A 799 -37.20 -14.06 9.19
N ASN A 800 -38.02 -13.18 8.57
CA ASN A 800 -39.43 -13.39 8.46
C ASN A 800 -39.90 -13.14 7.01
N GLY A 801 -40.75 -14.03 6.48
CA GLY A 801 -41.23 -13.98 5.11
C GLY A 801 -42.38 -15.00 4.89
N ASN A 802 -42.69 -15.28 3.64
CA ASN A 802 -43.67 -16.30 3.30
C ASN A 802 -43.13 -17.72 3.55
N GLU A 803 -44.01 -18.61 4.02
CA GLU A 803 -43.66 -20.06 4.15
C GLU A 803 -43.15 -20.65 2.84
N GLY A 804 -42.11 -21.46 2.90
CA GLY A 804 -41.52 -22.14 1.74
C GLY A 804 -39.99 -22.10 1.70
N VAL A 805 -39.43 -22.53 0.61
CA VAL A 805 -37.98 -22.43 0.38
C VAL A 805 -37.71 -21.07 -0.28
N VAL A 806 -36.80 -20.33 0.31
CA VAL A 806 -36.35 -19.00 -0.16
C VAL A 806 -34.87 -19.09 -0.48
N GLU A 807 -34.48 -18.65 -1.68
CA GLU A 807 -33.09 -18.61 -2.13
C GLU A 807 -32.45 -17.30 -1.71
N PHE A 808 -31.34 -17.37 -1.00
CA PHE A 808 -30.51 -16.22 -0.62
C PHE A 808 -29.34 -16.11 -1.60
N PRO A 809 -29.37 -15.16 -2.54
CA PRO A 809 -28.24 -14.97 -3.46
C PRO A 809 -26.97 -14.61 -2.71
N ILE A 810 -25.87 -15.29 -3.05
CA ILE A 810 -24.54 -14.99 -2.49
C ILE A 810 -23.94 -13.83 -3.30
N THR A 811 -23.34 -12.87 -2.61
CA THR A 811 -22.74 -11.71 -3.27
C THR A 811 -21.36 -11.39 -2.69
N THR A 812 -20.50 -10.83 -3.52
CA THR A 812 -19.20 -10.29 -3.12
C THR A 812 -19.26 -8.80 -2.79
N VAL A 813 -20.42 -8.15 -3.06
CA VAL A 813 -20.65 -6.74 -2.76
C VAL A 813 -20.78 -6.54 -1.26
N ILE A 814 -20.08 -5.54 -0.73
CA ILE A 814 -20.09 -5.20 0.72
C ILE A 814 -20.63 -3.79 1.00
N HIS A 815 -20.66 -2.91 0.00
CA HIS A 815 -21.16 -1.55 0.19
C HIS A 815 -22.66 -1.58 0.57
N GLY A 816 -22.98 -0.85 1.64
CA GLY A 816 -24.36 -0.81 2.16
C GLY A 816 -24.79 -2.09 2.86
N ALA A 817 -23.90 -3.08 3.03
CA ALA A 817 -24.20 -4.31 3.75
C ALA A 817 -24.62 -4.00 5.20
N ARG A 818 -25.74 -4.61 5.60
CA ARG A 818 -26.33 -4.44 6.93
C ARG A 818 -25.66 -5.39 7.89
N ASN A 819 -25.47 -4.93 9.12
CA ASN A 819 -24.86 -5.69 10.21
C ASN A 819 -25.78 -5.76 11.42
N SER A 820 -25.40 -6.54 12.42
CA SER A 820 -26.09 -6.61 13.72
C SER A 820 -26.17 -5.23 14.38
N LEU A 821 -27.20 -5.05 15.19
CA LEU A 821 -27.32 -3.89 16.07
C LEU A 821 -26.17 -3.85 17.08
N PRO A 822 -25.72 -2.68 17.52
CA PRO A 822 -24.82 -2.59 18.66
C PRO A 822 -25.41 -3.32 19.87
N GLN A 823 -24.61 -4.17 20.53
CA GLN A 823 -25.03 -5.02 21.66
C GLN A 823 -26.16 -6.01 21.32
N SER A 824 -26.15 -6.59 20.11
CA SER A 824 -27.07 -7.64 19.70
C SER A 824 -27.10 -8.82 20.70
N LEU A 825 -28.29 -9.27 21.00
CA LEU A 825 -28.53 -10.49 21.77
C LEU A 825 -28.41 -11.77 20.94
N LEU A 826 -28.46 -11.66 19.60
CA LEU A 826 -28.33 -12.79 18.71
C LEU A 826 -26.86 -13.23 18.62
N LYS A 827 -26.63 -14.53 18.67
CA LYS A 827 -25.33 -15.19 18.49
C LYS A 827 -25.47 -16.20 17.36
N GLY A 828 -24.59 -16.16 16.41
CA GLY A 828 -24.62 -17.04 15.25
C GLY A 828 -23.56 -18.12 15.29
N ASN A 829 -23.75 -19.13 14.46
CA ASN A 829 -22.74 -20.14 14.17
C ASN A 829 -22.80 -20.56 12.71
N TYR A 830 -21.63 -20.95 12.21
CA TYR A 830 -21.50 -21.46 10.84
C TYR A 830 -21.54 -22.98 10.76
N VAL A 831 -21.30 -23.67 11.87
CA VAL A 831 -21.22 -25.12 11.95
C VAL A 831 -22.24 -25.63 12.96
N SER A 832 -22.88 -26.74 12.68
CA SER A 832 -23.81 -27.38 13.63
C SER A 832 -23.12 -27.68 14.96
N GLN A 833 -23.72 -27.25 16.07
CA GLN A 833 -23.15 -27.42 17.39
C GLN A 833 -24.22 -27.72 18.45
N GLU A 834 -23.79 -28.38 19.51
CA GLU A 834 -24.59 -28.59 20.71
C GLU A 834 -24.33 -27.45 21.69
N LEU A 835 -25.37 -26.68 22.01
CA LEU A 835 -25.34 -25.61 23.01
C LEU A 835 -25.73 -26.18 24.38
N ALA A 836 -24.86 -25.94 25.37
CA ALA A 836 -25.26 -26.14 26.77
C ALA A 836 -25.91 -24.86 27.33
N GLN A 837 -26.81 -24.98 28.29
CA GLN A 837 -27.36 -23.82 28.98
C GLN A 837 -26.28 -23.16 29.85
N GLY A 838 -26.25 -21.81 29.86
CA GLY A 838 -25.30 -21.05 30.67
C GLY A 838 -25.77 -20.80 32.08
N ASP A 839 -24.83 -20.72 33.04
CA ASP A 839 -25.15 -20.44 34.45
C ASP A 839 -25.55 -18.99 34.71
N ALA A 840 -24.91 -18.04 34.02
CA ALA A 840 -25.13 -16.59 34.18
C ALA A 840 -26.00 -15.99 33.08
N THR A 841 -25.97 -16.55 31.87
CA THR A 841 -26.71 -16.05 30.68
C THR A 841 -27.55 -17.18 30.14
N LYS A 842 -28.88 -16.97 30.04
CA LYS A 842 -29.75 -17.96 29.41
C LYS A 842 -29.69 -17.92 27.91
N ARG A 843 -29.68 -19.11 27.30
CA ARG A 843 -29.73 -19.33 25.87
C ARG A 843 -31.10 -19.80 25.45
N TYR A 844 -31.57 -19.22 24.32
CA TYR A 844 -32.89 -19.49 23.79
C TYR A 844 -32.79 -19.87 22.32
N ILE A 845 -33.47 -20.93 21.92
CA ILE A 845 -33.57 -21.33 20.51
C ILE A 845 -34.92 -20.94 19.92
N LEU A 846 -34.97 -20.64 18.63
CA LEU A 846 -36.19 -20.32 17.93
C LEU A 846 -37.08 -21.56 17.82
N VAL A 847 -38.34 -21.45 18.26
CA VAL A 847 -39.38 -22.50 18.18
C VAL A 847 -40.63 -21.91 17.56
N SER A 848 -41.17 -22.61 16.57
CA SER A 848 -42.45 -22.28 15.93
C SER A 848 -43.44 -23.41 16.20
N GLN A 849 -44.49 -23.16 17.01
CA GLN A 849 -45.52 -24.14 17.33
C GLN A 849 -46.88 -23.43 17.45
N ASN A 850 -47.95 -24.03 16.90
CA ASN A 850 -49.32 -23.57 17.04
C ASN A 850 -49.52 -22.09 16.70
N ASP A 851 -49.02 -21.63 15.56
CA ASP A 851 -49.04 -20.26 15.07
C ASP A 851 -48.32 -19.22 15.96
N LYS A 852 -47.52 -19.67 16.91
CA LYS A 852 -46.69 -18.84 17.79
C LYS A 852 -45.22 -19.05 17.48
N VAL A 853 -44.52 -17.96 17.31
CA VAL A 853 -43.07 -17.95 17.12
C VAL A 853 -42.42 -17.33 18.36
N ALA A 854 -41.52 -18.04 19.00
CA ALA A 854 -40.86 -17.60 20.21
C ALA A 854 -39.44 -18.15 20.32
N PHE A 855 -38.60 -17.45 21.04
CA PHE A 855 -37.36 -17.99 21.55
C PHE A 855 -37.63 -18.71 22.87
N SER A 856 -37.39 -20.03 22.88
CA SER A 856 -37.65 -20.87 24.05
C SER A 856 -36.36 -21.31 24.73
N ALA A 857 -36.31 -21.17 26.05
CA ALA A 857 -35.24 -21.74 26.85
C ALA A 857 -35.33 -23.27 26.82
N PHE A 858 -34.20 -23.95 26.94
CA PHE A 858 -34.10 -25.41 26.94
C PHE A 858 -33.42 -25.92 28.22
N ASP A 859 -33.72 -27.13 28.62
CA ASP A 859 -33.07 -27.79 29.74
C ASP A 859 -31.92 -28.69 29.23
N GLY A 860 -30.75 -28.54 29.84
CA GLY A 860 -29.57 -29.34 29.46
C GLY A 860 -28.90 -28.79 28.19
N THR A 861 -29.03 -29.49 27.06
CA THR A 861 -28.41 -29.11 25.79
C THR A 861 -29.44 -29.01 24.66
N ALA A 862 -29.14 -28.14 23.65
CA ALA A 862 -29.92 -28.01 22.43
C ALA A 862 -29.02 -28.01 21.22
N ASN A 863 -29.45 -28.57 20.09
CA ASN A 863 -28.74 -28.56 18.85
C ASN A 863 -29.12 -27.34 17.99
N VAL A 864 -28.15 -26.51 17.65
CA VAL A 864 -28.28 -25.43 16.65
C VAL A 864 -27.61 -25.89 15.38
N LYS A 865 -28.35 -25.85 14.26
CA LYS A 865 -27.80 -26.25 12.94
C LYS A 865 -26.83 -25.23 12.43
N ALA A 866 -26.01 -25.61 11.46
CA ALA A 866 -25.16 -24.70 10.71
C ALA A 866 -25.95 -23.54 10.13
N ASN A 867 -25.30 -22.37 10.04
CA ASN A 867 -25.86 -21.14 9.50
C ASN A 867 -27.12 -20.63 10.19
N GLN A 868 -27.27 -20.94 11.49
CA GLN A 868 -28.37 -20.46 12.33
C GLN A 868 -27.85 -19.60 13.49
N CYS A 869 -28.78 -18.93 14.19
CA CYS A 869 -28.46 -18.19 15.39
C CYS A 869 -29.40 -18.56 16.56
N TRP A 870 -28.99 -18.20 17.78
CA TRP A 870 -29.75 -18.28 19.02
C TRP A 870 -29.72 -16.93 19.74
N LEU A 871 -30.54 -16.75 20.75
CA LEU A 871 -30.57 -15.54 21.54
C LEU A 871 -29.93 -15.81 22.92
N GLU A 872 -29.09 -14.90 23.40
CA GLU A 872 -28.50 -14.91 24.73
C GLU A 872 -28.91 -13.66 25.53
N CYS A 873 -29.52 -13.84 26.70
CA CYS A 873 -29.83 -12.71 27.60
C CYS A 873 -29.83 -13.13 29.09
N GLU A 874 -29.67 -12.13 29.98
CA GLU A 874 -29.60 -12.28 31.43
C GLU A 874 -30.98 -12.31 32.12
N ILE A 875 -32.07 -12.46 31.37
CA ILE A 875 -33.41 -12.43 31.95
C ILE A 875 -33.73 -13.68 32.74
N PHE A 876 -33.69 -13.55 34.05
CA PHE A 876 -33.98 -14.66 34.99
C PHE A 876 -35.47 -14.96 35.02
N GLY A 877 -35.85 -16.20 34.77
CA GLY A 877 -37.19 -16.75 34.98
C GLY A 877 -38.09 -16.84 33.74
N ALA A 878 -37.73 -16.21 32.61
CA ALA A 878 -38.47 -16.43 31.39
C ALA A 878 -38.17 -17.79 30.80
N SER A 879 -39.20 -18.62 30.59
CA SER A 879 -39.06 -19.88 29.83
C SER A 879 -39.21 -19.67 28.32
N GLU A 880 -39.80 -18.55 27.91
CA GLU A 880 -40.11 -18.23 26.53
C GLU A 880 -40.17 -16.71 26.34
N LEU A 881 -39.68 -16.27 25.18
CA LEU A 881 -39.73 -14.87 24.68
C LEU A 881 -40.55 -14.85 23.39
N VAL A 882 -41.76 -14.32 23.47
CA VAL A 882 -42.65 -14.21 22.29
C VAL A 882 -42.13 -13.15 21.36
N LEU A 883 -41.94 -13.47 20.06
CA LEU A 883 -41.44 -12.51 19.08
C LEU A 883 -42.55 -11.56 18.62
N CYS A 884 -42.22 -10.29 18.63
CA CYS A 884 -43.01 -9.22 18.06
C CYS A 884 -42.15 -8.50 16.99
N PHE A 885 -42.59 -8.49 15.76
CA PHE A 885 -41.85 -7.80 14.69
C PHE A 885 -42.27 -6.35 14.63
N ASP A 886 -41.29 -5.42 14.66
CA ASP A 886 -41.51 -4.00 14.44
C ASP A 886 -41.68 -3.76 12.95
N GLU A 887 -42.91 -3.52 12.52
CA GLU A 887 -43.27 -3.24 11.11
C GLU A 887 -42.96 -1.78 10.70
N SER A 888 -42.31 -0.96 11.53
CA SER A 888 -42.16 0.47 11.32
C SER A 888 -41.32 0.86 10.11
N MET A 889 -40.55 -0.07 9.50
CA MET A 889 -39.75 0.14 8.29
C MET A 889 -40.32 -0.56 7.03
N GLY A 890 -41.40 -1.33 7.16
CA GLY A 890 -42.03 -1.99 6.02
C GLY A 890 -42.95 -1.08 5.24
N ILE A 891 -42.49 -0.44 4.19
CA ILE A 891 -43.37 0.02 3.10
C ILE A 891 -43.67 -1.21 2.24
N HIS A 892 -44.82 -1.83 2.46
CA HIS A 892 -45.27 -2.88 1.56
C HIS A 892 -45.76 -2.26 0.26
N ASP A 893 -45.03 -2.44 -0.83
CA ASP A 893 -45.43 -2.05 -2.20
C ASP A 893 -46.47 -3.01 -2.82
N THR A 894 -47.29 -3.67 -2.02
CA THR A 894 -48.50 -4.31 -2.56
C THR A 894 -49.62 -3.30 -2.53
N PRO A 895 -50.33 -3.04 -3.65
CA PRO A 895 -51.53 -2.25 -3.65
C PRO A 895 -52.57 -2.95 -2.75
N LEU A 896 -52.66 -2.55 -1.50
CA LEU A 896 -53.77 -2.95 -0.63
C LEU A 896 -55.03 -2.39 -1.26
N ASP A 897 -55.92 -3.26 -1.75
CA ASP A 897 -57.26 -2.84 -2.13
C ASP A 897 -58.05 -2.52 -0.85
N TRP A 898 -57.81 -1.31 -0.37
CA TRP A 898 -58.44 -0.76 0.85
C TRP A 898 -60.02 -0.87 0.83
N ARG A 899 -60.59 -1.13 -0.36
CA ARG A 899 -62.04 -1.29 -0.55
C ARG A 899 -62.52 -2.67 -0.10
N VAL A 900 -61.64 -3.66 -0.02
CA VAL A 900 -62.04 -5.04 0.35
C VAL A 900 -62.18 -5.24 1.85
N ASP A 901 -61.38 -4.52 2.66
CA ASP A 901 -61.31 -4.77 4.11
C ASP A 901 -62.13 -3.87 5.01
N ASN A 902 -62.87 -2.88 4.46
CA ASN A 902 -63.73 -1.92 5.19
C ASN A 902 -62.97 -1.20 6.36
N LYS A 903 -61.65 -0.97 6.23
CA LYS A 903 -60.82 -0.34 7.27
C LYS A 903 -60.86 1.19 7.10
N ALA A 904 -60.98 1.90 8.22
CA ALA A 904 -60.93 3.34 8.23
C ALA A 904 -59.56 3.85 7.78
N VAL A 905 -59.54 4.83 6.88
CA VAL A 905 -58.34 5.47 6.37
C VAL A 905 -58.12 6.80 7.08
N TYR A 906 -56.89 7.06 7.53
CA TYR A 906 -56.53 8.30 8.20
C TYR A 906 -55.31 8.92 7.50
N ASN A 907 -55.19 10.25 7.47
CA ASN A 907 -53.95 10.90 7.11
C ASN A 907 -52.91 10.85 8.27
N ILE A 908 -51.70 11.28 8.01
CA ILE A 908 -50.63 11.29 9.05
C ILE A 908 -50.92 12.21 10.23
N ALA A 909 -51.86 13.13 10.11
CA ALA A 909 -52.37 14.00 11.18
C ALA A 909 -53.49 13.36 12.01
N GLY A 910 -53.88 12.10 11.73
CA GLY A 910 -54.94 11.36 12.42
C GLY A 910 -56.36 11.71 11.99
N GLN A 911 -56.57 12.45 10.89
CA GLN A 911 -57.88 12.75 10.38
C GLN A 911 -58.38 11.61 9.51
N GLN A 912 -59.59 11.15 9.75
CA GLN A 912 -60.22 10.11 8.94
C GLN A 912 -60.58 10.64 7.54
N LEU A 913 -60.22 9.88 6.53
CA LEU A 913 -60.43 10.18 5.11
C LEU A 913 -61.53 9.25 4.55
N SER A 914 -62.26 9.72 3.58
CA SER A 914 -63.22 8.91 2.81
C SER A 914 -62.53 7.95 1.83
N GLU A 915 -61.32 8.29 1.41
CA GLU A 915 -60.46 7.53 0.52
C GLU A 915 -59.01 7.94 0.71
N PRO A 916 -58.02 7.09 0.38
CA PRO A 916 -56.61 7.41 0.50
C PRO A 916 -56.22 8.59 -0.41
N GLN A 917 -55.37 9.47 0.11
CA GLN A 917 -54.76 10.59 -0.64
C GLN A 917 -53.35 10.27 -1.05
N THR A 918 -52.87 10.90 -2.12
CA THR A 918 -51.44 10.79 -2.52
C THR A 918 -50.50 11.12 -1.35
N GLY A 919 -49.57 10.24 -1.05
CA GLY A 919 -48.71 10.34 0.11
C GLY A 919 -48.99 9.26 1.14
N VAL A 920 -48.43 9.43 2.34
CA VAL A 920 -48.55 8.42 3.43
C VAL A 920 -49.93 8.52 4.09
N ASN A 921 -50.66 7.39 4.10
CA ASN A 921 -51.95 7.22 4.76
C ASN A 921 -51.86 6.14 5.84
N ILE A 922 -52.77 6.11 6.79
CA ILE A 922 -52.92 5.07 7.78
C ILE A 922 -54.21 4.31 7.49
N VAL A 923 -54.11 3.03 7.12
CA VAL A 923 -55.22 2.14 6.84
C VAL A 923 -55.27 1.03 7.87
N GLY A 924 -56.25 1.04 8.75
CA GLY A 924 -56.17 0.25 9.95
C GLY A 924 -55.01 0.73 10.86
N ASN A 925 -54.09 -0.13 11.18
CA ASN A 925 -52.88 0.21 11.95
C ASN A 925 -51.61 0.28 11.06
N LYS A 926 -51.74 0.26 9.75
CA LYS A 926 -50.62 0.26 8.80
C LYS A 926 -50.43 1.58 8.08
N LYS A 927 -49.20 2.03 7.88
CA LYS A 927 -48.84 3.14 6.99
C LYS A 927 -48.84 2.65 5.56
N VAL A 928 -49.56 3.34 4.67
CA VAL A 928 -49.67 3.00 3.26
C VAL A 928 -49.28 4.23 2.45
N LEU A 929 -48.34 4.09 1.52
CA LEU A 929 -47.98 5.15 0.57
C LEU A 929 -48.88 5.00 -0.66
N VAL A 930 -49.64 6.03 -0.96
CA VAL A 930 -50.46 6.15 -2.18
C VAL A 930 -49.74 7.07 -3.13
N GLN A 931 -49.30 6.54 -4.28
CA GLN A 931 -48.59 7.28 -5.34
C GLN A 931 -49.54 8.16 -6.16
#